data_87d6dc12858766a0c0e64fd3f57e22af
#
_entry.id   87d6dc12858766a0c0e64fd3f57e22af
#
_cell.length_a   1.000
_cell.length_b   1.000
_cell.length_c   1.000
_cell.angle_alpha   90.00
_cell.angle_beta   90.00
_cell.angle_gamma   90.00
#
_symmetry.space_group_name_H-M   'P 1'
#
loop_
_entity.id
_entity.type
_entity.pdbx_description
1 polymer ?
#
loop_
_entity_poly.entity_id
_entity_poly.type
_entity_poly.pdbx_seq_one_letter_code
_entity_poly.pdbx_strand_id
1 'polypeptide(L)'
;MKNIFENTNCIPLKEDKSPKQKKIEPSLYYDLDPIEDNIGWIVQSGYCYLDFDDGSYGDVFLEIVNDLKLKTIMIETTRGRHFIFKTDKEKYKDWTHQNIWGGLLCDSKGNGTNEYRIKYEVIKQKGKVRKQTNLNCESLSEVDVLPKWCYASTKAEFLRLKEGEGRDTTLFNYIITLMKNGFTKSEVIDLYQNVVMKHVLYDKFDKAQEIKFYDDRCYDNIQLKNNKNKLKYYETSDMFIERYSIVSNNNRLIFYDEIEDRYTINDALLEKYILSDLSSYDTLASQRRELMTQIELKAEKKQFNRYYIILGDKLYNIFTGETLDVDRNILCVIKYDYPYMDEEHIKQYEEKNGKVKEFIDFCSCNKDIIRTQLFEMIGCALVPNVLFQKAFILLGSGGNGKSVLLSLIRHIMGFWCSTVNLKDFNNIFSLAEVFDGLCNIVDDLGKNKLEDTDTFKTIVGGGSYNVSKKYANPYTAISMSTQIIASNEMPFFNDTSQGIIRRLQFIDFDAKVSKPNINLLYELIDDEEGLSWLITKSLIAWREAYERGKLTESYESQVLLMRYQLDINSCLEFILDTYLDDQYITRDENENVTAYDLSHVEVDGLTFKEVYAKYSLWCIDKNKPPKNTNNFAKQFNKTLEKYYEVHCTTKYENGGRKNVRIYKRK
;
A
#
# COMPACT_ATOMS: atom_id res chain seq x y z
N MET A 1 -21.47 -38.86 45.18
CA MET A 1 -20.91 -37.53 44.81
C MET A 1 -20.51 -36.87 46.12
N LYS A 2 -19.28 -36.33 46.25
CA LYS A 2 -18.90 -35.51 47.40
C LYS A 2 -19.83 -34.29 47.42
N ASN A 3 -20.39 -33.98 48.58
CA ASN A 3 -21.21 -32.80 48.74
C ASN A 3 -20.29 -31.57 48.68
N ILE A 4 -20.55 -30.68 47.74
CA ILE A 4 -19.74 -29.49 47.46
C ILE A 4 -19.73 -28.51 48.65
N PHE A 5 -20.77 -28.58 49.49
CA PHE A 5 -20.93 -27.74 50.68
C PHE A 5 -20.33 -28.39 51.95
N GLU A 6 -19.68 -29.56 51.82
CA GLU A 6 -18.86 -30.09 52.93
C GLU A 6 -17.86 -29.04 53.38
N ASN A 7 -17.76 -28.83 54.69
CA ASN A 7 -16.92 -27.81 55.35
C ASN A 7 -17.34 -26.33 55.08
N THR A 8 -18.55 -26.09 54.59
CA THR A 8 -19.09 -24.73 54.44
C THR A 8 -20.10 -24.42 55.55
N ASN A 9 -20.26 -23.12 55.85
CA ASN A 9 -21.23 -22.66 56.85
C ASN A 9 -22.65 -22.71 56.33
N CYS A 10 -23.54 -23.35 57.12
CA CYS A 10 -24.96 -23.55 56.80
C CYS A 10 -25.80 -23.11 57.98
N ILE A 11 -27.12 -22.96 57.73
CA ILE A 11 -28.14 -22.65 58.73
C ILE A 11 -29.34 -23.59 58.60
N PRO A 12 -29.98 -23.97 59.73
CA PRO A 12 -31.21 -24.69 59.71
C PRO A 12 -32.39 -23.75 59.28
N LEU A 13 -33.29 -24.28 58.42
CA LEU A 13 -34.41 -23.53 57.90
C LEU A 13 -35.74 -24.20 58.38
N LYS A 14 -36.80 -23.38 58.43
CA LYS A 14 -38.20 -23.84 58.54
C LYS A 14 -38.73 -24.32 57.21
N GLU A 15 -39.96 -24.89 57.22
CA GLU A 15 -40.64 -25.36 55.99
C GLU A 15 -40.87 -24.20 54.99
N ASP A 16 -41.11 -22.99 55.48
CA ASP A 16 -41.26 -21.75 54.69
C ASP A 16 -39.94 -21.19 54.16
N LYS A 17 -38.85 -21.94 54.34
CA LYS A 17 -37.48 -21.59 53.99
C LYS A 17 -36.91 -20.43 54.81
N SER A 18 -37.57 -19.93 55.83
CA SER A 18 -37.03 -18.90 56.73
C SER A 18 -36.07 -19.55 57.76
N PRO A 19 -35.07 -18.81 58.31
CA PRO A 19 -34.19 -19.31 59.36
C PRO A 19 -34.96 -19.74 60.61
N LYS A 20 -34.58 -20.91 61.22
CA LYS A 20 -35.21 -21.40 62.45
C LYS A 20 -34.95 -20.48 63.66
N GLN A 21 -33.79 -19.81 63.68
CA GLN A 21 -33.41 -18.91 64.80
C GLN A 21 -33.45 -17.45 64.34
N LYS A 22 -33.84 -16.56 65.26
CA LYS A 22 -33.81 -15.08 65.00
C LYS A 22 -32.39 -14.53 64.94
N LYS A 23 -31.47 -15.12 65.72
CA LYS A 23 -30.04 -14.83 65.68
C LYS A 23 -29.38 -15.99 64.91
N ILE A 24 -28.86 -15.71 63.72
CA ILE A 24 -28.30 -16.72 62.86
C ILE A 24 -26.91 -17.12 63.40
N GLU A 25 -26.79 -18.38 63.84
CA GLU A 25 -25.55 -18.98 64.22
C GLU A 25 -25.18 -19.99 63.13
N PRO A 26 -24.12 -19.72 62.35
CA PRO A 26 -23.66 -20.65 61.31
C PRO A 26 -23.08 -21.91 61.91
N SER A 27 -23.42 -23.07 61.34
CA SER A 27 -22.80 -24.37 61.65
C SER A 27 -22.26 -25.02 60.39
N LEU A 28 -21.28 -25.93 60.56
CA LEU A 28 -20.76 -26.65 59.40
C LEU A 28 -21.81 -27.60 58.83
N TYR A 29 -21.79 -27.83 57.52
CA TYR A 29 -22.79 -28.64 56.82
C TYR A 29 -22.94 -30.05 57.46
N TYR A 30 -21.87 -30.72 57.75
CA TYR A 30 -21.86 -32.09 58.31
C TYR A 30 -22.48 -32.20 59.71
N ASP A 31 -22.56 -31.10 60.44
CA ASP A 31 -23.21 -31.08 61.75
C ASP A 31 -24.73 -30.98 61.62
N LEU A 32 -25.22 -30.36 60.55
CA LEU A 32 -26.66 -30.10 60.31
C LEU A 32 -27.31 -31.15 59.45
N ASP A 33 -26.63 -31.75 58.51
CA ASP A 33 -27.22 -32.66 57.48
C ASP A 33 -27.89 -33.91 58.08
N PRO A 34 -27.38 -34.53 59.15
CA PRO A 34 -28.05 -35.68 59.81
C PRO A 34 -29.29 -35.33 60.57
N ILE A 35 -29.47 -34.09 61.01
CA ILE A 35 -30.47 -33.64 61.97
C ILE A 35 -31.61 -32.81 61.34
N GLU A 36 -31.23 -32.03 60.32
CA GLU A 36 -32.11 -31.00 59.78
C GLU A 36 -32.70 -31.39 58.44
N ASP A 37 -34.03 -31.27 58.26
CA ASP A 37 -34.77 -31.53 57.03
C ASP A 37 -34.60 -30.40 55.98
N ASN A 38 -34.36 -29.19 56.47
CA ASN A 38 -34.19 -28.03 55.59
C ASN A 38 -32.89 -27.28 55.99
N ILE A 39 -31.99 -27.14 55.05
CA ILE A 39 -30.68 -26.51 55.21
C ILE A 39 -30.46 -25.46 54.14
N GLY A 40 -29.98 -24.30 54.58
CA GLY A 40 -29.50 -23.26 53.70
C GLY A 40 -27.97 -23.09 53.80
N TRP A 41 -27.31 -23.09 52.66
CA TRP A 41 -25.91 -22.68 52.61
C TRP A 41 -25.80 -21.16 52.72
N ILE A 42 -24.94 -20.70 53.60
CA ILE A 42 -24.65 -19.27 53.75
C ILE A 42 -23.73 -18.85 52.60
N VAL A 43 -24.19 -17.89 51.79
CA VAL A 43 -23.37 -17.34 50.71
C VAL A 43 -22.20 -16.62 51.32
N GLN A 44 -21.00 -17.15 51.10
CA GLN A 44 -19.75 -16.59 51.65
C GLN A 44 -19.43 -15.23 51.00
N SER A 45 -18.65 -14.44 51.75
CA SER A 45 -18.17 -13.13 51.23
C SER A 45 -17.33 -13.37 49.94
N GLY A 46 -17.68 -12.67 48.90
CA GLY A 46 -17.07 -12.82 47.56
C GLY A 46 -17.70 -13.89 46.70
N TYR A 47 -18.90 -14.39 47.07
CA TYR A 47 -19.73 -15.24 46.21
C TYR A 47 -21.13 -14.68 46.03
N CYS A 48 -21.76 -15.06 44.89
CA CYS A 48 -23.17 -14.86 44.63
C CYS A 48 -23.74 -16.09 43.93
N TYR A 49 -25.05 -16.15 43.80
CA TYR A 49 -25.73 -17.03 42.85
C TYR A 49 -26.74 -16.27 42.03
N LEU A 50 -26.86 -16.69 40.76
CA LEU A 50 -27.91 -16.26 39.84
C LEU A 50 -29.06 -17.24 39.97
N ASP A 51 -30.28 -16.76 40.18
CA ASP A 51 -31.50 -17.50 40.41
C ASP A 51 -32.44 -17.31 39.21
N PHE A 52 -32.54 -18.35 38.41
CA PHE A 52 -33.43 -18.41 37.26
C PHE A 52 -34.70 -19.20 37.65
N ASP A 53 -35.71 -18.51 38.15
CA ASP A 53 -37.00 -19.09 38.55
C ASP A 53 -37.82 -19.63 37.37
N ASP A 54 -37.61 -19.14 36.15
CA ASP A 54 -38.13 -19.71 34.92
C ASP A 54 -37.14 -20.70 34.32
N GLY A 55 -37.56 -21.93 34.22
CA GLY A 55 -36.70 -23.02 33.71
C GLY A 55 -36.18 -22.80 32.32
N SER A 56 -36.92 -22.05 31.45
CA SER A 56 -36.50 -21.75 30.08
C SER A 56 -35.27 -20.84 30.06
N TYR A 57 -35.21 -19.85 30.90
CA TYR A 57 -34.02 -18.97 31.04
C TYR A 57 -32.83 -19.73 31.65
N GLY A 58 -33.10 -20.60 32.62
CA GLY A 58 -32.09 -21.46 33.24
C GLY A 58 -31.51 -22.49 32.26
N ASP A 59 -32.29 -22.98 31.33
CA ASP A 59 -31.85 -23.90 30.27
C ASP A 59 -30.92 -23.18 29.29
N VAL A 60 -31.31 -22.00 28.81
CA VAL A 60 -30.49 -21.20 27.93
C VAL A 60 -29.17 -20.81 28.61
N PHE A 61 -29.21 -20.41 29.90
CA PHE A 61 -27.98 -20.08 30.63
C PHE A 61 -27.06 -21.30 30.78
N LEU A 62 -27.61 -22.48 31.01
CA LEU A 62 -26.83 -23.74 31.03
C LEU A 62 -26.14 -24.03 29.71
N GLU A 63 -26.81 -23.80 28.58
CA GLU A 63 -26.18 -23.92 27.26
C GLU A 63 -25.02 -22.95 27.11
N ILE A 64 -25.19 -21.70 27.52
CA ILE A 64 -24.12 -20.68 27.49
C ILE A 64 -22.93 -21.11 28.37
N VAL A 65 -23.20 -21.58 29.60
CA VAL A 65 -22.16 -22.05 30.52
C VAL A 65 -21.35 -23.19 29.90
N ASN A 66 -21.99 -24.14 29.26
CA ASN A 66 -21.33 -25.27 28.62
C ASN A 66 -20.49 -24.83 27.42
N ASP A 67 -21.01 -23.95 26.58
CA ASP A 67 -20.35 -23.45 25.39
C ASP A 67 -19.11 -22.59 25.73
N LEU A 68 -19.28 -21.65 26.65
CA LEU A 68 -18.18 -20.78 27.10
C LEU A 68 -17.26 -21.46 28.13
N LYS A 69 -17.58 -22.73 28.50
CA LYS A 69 -16.84 -23.50 29.51
C LYS A 69 -16.66 -22.75 30.83
N LEU A 70 -17.71 -22.00 31.24
CA LEU A 70 -17.68 -21.26 32.50
C LEU A 70 -17.64 -22.23 33.66
N LYS A 71 -16.78 -21.96 34.62
CA LYS A 71 -16.66 -22.73 35.86
C LYS A 71 -17.69 -22.26 36.87
N THR A 72 -18.71 -23.05 37.12
CA THR A 72 -19.79 -22.72 38.06
C THR A 72 -20.36 -24.00 38.70
N ILE A 73 -21.09 -23.81 39.77
CA ILE A 73 -21.87 -24.86 40.41
C ILE A 73 -23.34 -24.60 40.18
N MET A 74 -24.02 -25.53 39.55
CA MET A 74 -25.45 -25.45 39.33
C MET A 74 -26.22 -26.21 40.41
N ILE A 75 -27.30 -25.60 40.93
CA ILE A 75 -28.27 -26.22 41.84
C ILE A 75 -29.63 -26.30 41.13
N GLU A 76 -30.18 -27.53 40.99
CA GLU A 76 -31.50 -27.70 40.42
C GLU A 76 -32.57 -27.45 41.52
N THR A 77 -33.55 -26.62 41.19
CA THR A 77 -34.69 -26.30 42.02
C THR A 77 -35.98 -26.90 41.42
N THR A 78 -37.10 -26.78 42.09
CA THR A 78 -38.40 -27.27 41.58
C THR A 78 -38.95 -26.51 40.39
N ARG A 79 -38.46 -25.28 40.14
CA ARG A 79 -38.96 -24.39 39.08
C ARG A 79 -37.91 -23.86 38.16
N GLY A 80 -36.63 -23.95 38.56
CA GLY A 80 -35.53 -23.35 37.80
C GLY A 80 -34.16 -23.85 38.19
N ARG A 81 -33.14 -23.04 37.96
CA ARG A 81 -31.74 -23.37 38.23
C ARG A 81 -31.01 -22.17 38.83
N HIS A 82 -30.12 -22.45 39.77
CA HIS A 82 -29.25 -21.46 40.38
C HIS A 82 -27.78 -21.75 39.98
N PHE A 83 -27.02 -20.72 39.72
CA PHE A 83 -25.61 -20.85 39.33
C PHE A 83 -24.73 -20.00 40.24
N ILE A 84 -23.68 -20.59 40.82
CA ILE A 84 -22.80 -19.95 41.81
C ILE A 84 -21.55 -19.42 41.14
N PHE A 85 -21.21 -18.16 41.42
CA PHE A 85 -20.01 -17.48 40.94
C PHE A 85 -19.30 -16.74 42.04
N LYS A 86 -18.01 -16.38 41.83
CA LYS A 86 -17.32 -15.37 42.63
C LYS A 86 -17.74 -13.99 42.21
N THR A 87 -17.66 -13.03 43.12
CA THR A 87 -17.95 -11.62 42.84
C THR A 87 -16.86 -10.70 43.34
N ASP A 88 -16.78 -9.51 42.72
CA ASP A 88 -16.03 -8.38 43.30
C ASP A 88 -16.89 -7.71 44.39
N LYS A 89 -16.42 -7.76 45.62
CA LYS A 89 -17.15 -7.25 46.79
C LYS A 89 -17.54 -5.77 46.68
N GLU A 90 -16.73 -4.97 46.02
CA GLU A 90 -16.94 -3.53 45.93
C GLU A 90 -17.97 -3.16 44.84
N LYS A 91 -18.12 -3.97 43.83
CA LYS A 91 -18.98 -3.67 42.67
C LYS A 91 -20.28 -4.43 42.66
N TYR A 92 -20.37 -5.55 43.37
CA TYR A 92 -21.56 -6.39 43.35
C TYR A 92 -22.68 -5.82 44.21
N LYS A 93 -23.93 -5.81 43.68
CA LYS A 93 -25.17 -5.52 44.38
C LYS A 93 -26.23 -6.55 43.99
N ASP A 94 -27.01 -7.05 44.95
CA ASP A 94 -28.16 -7.90 44.69
C ASP A 94 -29.18 -7.22 43.81
N TRP A 95 -29.85 -8.02 42.97
CA TRP A 95 -31.04 -7.58 42.22
C TRP A 95 -32.12 -8.65 42.22
N THR A 96 -33.35 -8.20 41.96
CA THR A 96 -34.51 -9.08 41.90
C THR A 96 -35.29 -8.79 40.63
N HIS A 97 -35.63 -9.86 39.90
CA HIS A 97 -36.43 -9.84 38.68
C HIS A 97 -35.98 -8.80 37.64
N GLN A 98 -34.71 -8.85 37.28
CA GLN A 98 -34.08 -8.00 36.29
C GLN A 98 -33.39 -8.80 35.21
N ASN A 99 -33.38 -8.28 33.98
CA ASN A 99 -32.53 -8.83 32.92
C ASN A 99 -31.05 -8.55 33.25
N ILE A 100 -30.21 -9.53 32.98
CA ILE A 100 -28.77 -9.31 32.90
C ILE A 100 -28.41 -8.75 31.53
N TRP A 101 -27.17 -8.22 31.38
CA TRP A 101 -26.70 -7.71 30.09
C TRP A 101 -26.77 -8.75 28.97
N GLY A 102 -26.67 -10.03 29.28
CA GLY A 102 -26.90 -11.13 28.35
C GLY A 102 -28.35 -11.35 27.90
N GLY A 103 -29.30 -10.55 28.33
CA GLY A 103 -30.71 -10.62 27.91
C GLY A 103 -31.56 -11.65 28.62
N LEU A 104 -31.07 -12.27 29.68
CA LEU A 104 -31.79 -13.29 30.45
C LEU A 104 -32.33 -12.71 31.76
N LEU A 105 -33.55 -13.10 32.17
CA LEU A 105 -34.18 -12.63 33.37
C LEU A 105 -33.81 -13.52 34.57
N CYS A 106 -33.26 -12.92 35.63
CA CYS A 106 -32.92 -13.64 36.85
C CYS A 106 -32.90 -12.74 38.09
N ASP A 107 -32.92 -13.36 39.27
CA ASP A 107 -32.51 -12.78 40.52
C ASP A 107 -31.03 -13.00 40.76
N SER A 108 -30.38 -12.16 41.54
CA SER A 108 -29.07 -12.45 42.07
C SER A 108 -28.99 -12.13 43.55
N LYS A 109 -28.43 -13.06 44.29
CA LYS A 109 -28.24 -12.96 45.71
C LYS A 109 -26.80 -13.30 46.09
N GLY A 110 -26.17 -12.38 46.82
CA GLY A 110 -24.77 -12.53 47.20
C GLY A 110 -24.48 -11.76 48.48
N ASN A 111 -23.25 -11.87 48.94
CA ASN A 111 -22.79 -11.16 50.12
C ASN A 111 -22.07 -9.88 49.66
N GLY A 112 -22.85 -8.81 49.42
CA GLY A 112 -22.33 -7.47 49.17
C GLY A 112 -22.00 -6.76 50.49
N THR A 113 -21.66 -5.49 50.42
CA THR A 113 -21.21 -4.61 51.49
C THR A 113 -22.18 -4.42 52.68
N ASN A 114 -23.35 -5.07 52.70
CA ASN A 114 -24.33 -4.95 53.76
C ASN A 114 -24.19 -6.12 54.73
N GLU A 115 -23.28 -5.97 55.74
CA GLU A 115 -22.95 -6.99 56.74
C GLU A 115 -24.12 -7.42 57.67
N TYR A 116 -25.28 -6.77 57.56
CA TYR A 116 -26.41 -7.00 58.45
C TYR A 116 -27.47 -8.00 57.98
N ARG A 117 -27.36 -8.56 56.73
CA ARG A 117 -28.29 -9.56 56.23
C ARG A 117 -27.56 -10.75 55.67
N ILE A 118 -27.56 -11.84 56.40
CA ILE A 118 -27.02 -13.11 55.94
C ILE A 118 -27.90 -13.62 54.76
N LYS A 119 -27.29 -13.81 53.62
CA LYS A 119 -27.89 -14.43 52.46
C LYS A 119 -27.57 -15.90 52.45
N TYR A 120 -28.55 -16.72 52.08
CA TYR A 120 -28.40 -18.16 52.01
C TYR A 120 -29.11 -18.74 50.82
N GLU A 121 -28.60 -19.85 50.30
CA GLU A 121 -29.20 -20.67 49.28
C GLU A 121 -29.68 -21.98 49.84
N VAL A 122 -30.92 -22.39 49.51
CA VAL A 122 -31.52 -23.63 50.00
C VAL A 122 -30.86 -24.83 49.32
N ILE A 123 -30.17 -25.65 50.07
CA ILE A 123 -29.44 -26.83 49.53
C ILE A 123 -30.10 -28.17 49.91
N LYS A 124 -30.86 -28.21 51.00
CA LYS A 124 -31.72 -29.38 51.41
C LYS A 124 -33.09 -28.88 51.79
N GLN A 125 -34.14 -29.58 51.33
CA GLN A 125 -35.53 -29.23 51.59
C GLN A 125 -36.37 -30.51 51.75
N LYS A 126 -37.18 -30.56 52.85
CA LYS A 126 -37.99 -31.72 53.21
C LYS A 126 -37.21 -33.05 53.22
N GLY A 127 -36.03 -33.04 53.81
CA GLY A 127 -35.12 -34.16 53.86
C GLY A 127 -34.38 -34.53 52.58
N LYS A 128 -34.68 -33.86 51.47
CA LYS A 128 -34.05 -34.12 50.16
C LYS A 128 -32.98 -33.07 49.85
N VAL A 129 -31.75 -33.50 49.58
CA VAL A 129 -30.69 -32.64 49.08
C VAL A 129 -31.01 -32.27 47.65
N ARG A 130 -30.95 -30.95 47.32
CA ARG A 130 -31.08 -30.49 45.96
C ARG A 130 -29.92 -31.01 45.11
N LYS A 131 -30.23 -31.42 43.89
CA LYS A 131 -29.22 -31.91 42.97
C LYS A 131 -28.22 -30.78 42.62
N GLN A 132 -27.00 -31.10 42.78
CA GLN A 132 -25.85 -30.19 42.54
C GLN A 132 -25.03 -30.77 41.39
N THR A 133 -24.62 -29.89 40.46
CA THR A 133 -23.81 -30.32 39.34
C THR A 133 -22.64 -29.31 39.19
N ASN A 134 -21.44 -29.87 39.25
CA ASN A 134 -20.23 -29.08 38.93
C ASN A 134 -20.11 -28.96 37.45
N LEU A 135 -20.04 -27.73 36.95
CA LEU A 135 -19.86 -27.41 35.56
C LEU A 135 -18.44 -26.84 35.38
N ASN A 136 -17.60 -27.59 34.71
CA ASN A 136 -16.22 -27.24 34.39
C ASN A 136 -15.28 -26.93 35.61
N CYS A 137 -15.68 -27.27 36.83
CA CYS A 137 -14.88 -27.08 38.06
C CYS A 137 -15.03 -28.31 38.99
N GLU A 138 -14.09 -28.50 39.93
CA GLU A 138 -14.13 -29.59 40.91
C GLU A 138 -14.61 -29.12 42.29
N SER A 139 -14.47 -27.84 42.60
CA SER A 139 -14.79 -27.28 43.91
C SER A 139 -15.36 -25.84 43.81
N LEU A 140 -15.97 -25.38 44.93
CA LEU A 140 -16.47 -24.00 45.05
C LEU A 140 -15.34 -22.96 44.90
N SER A 141 -14.11 -23.29 45.28
CA SER A 141 -12.98 -22.37 45.15
C SER A 141 -12.50 -22.16 43.70
N GLU A 142 -12.95 -22.99 42.75
CA GLU A 142 -12.55 -22.92 41.34
C GLU A 142 -13.56 -22.20 40.46
N VAL A 143 -14.76 -21.87 40.98
CA VAL A 143 -15.76 -21.15 40.18
C VAL A 143 -15.21 -19.82 39.66
N ASP A 144 -15.63 -19.44 38.49
CA ASP A 144 -15.21 -18.21 37.85
C ASP A 144 -15.76 -16.97 38.58
N VAL A 145 -15.13 -15.84 38.34
CA VAL A 145 -15.70 -14.53 38.69
C VAL A 145 -16.89 -14.28 37.76
N LEU A 146 -18.00 -13.75 38.32
CA LEU A 146 -19.21 -13.44 37.58
C LEU A 146 -18.87 -12.59 36.36
N PRO A 147 -19.12 -13.06 35.13
CA PRO A 147 -18.84 -12.31 33.94
C PRO A 147 -19.58 -10.96 33.95
N LYS A 148 -18.96 -9.93 33.41
CA LYS A 148 -19.53 -8.57 33.36
C LYS A 148 -20.91 -8.53 32.73
N TRP A 149 -21.17 -9.34 31.72
CA TRP A 149 -22.48 -9.44 31.06
C TRP A 149 -23.56 -10.16 31.89
N CYS A 150 -23.19 -10.80 32.97
CA CYS A 150 -24.15 -11.40 33.93
C CYS A 150 -24.69 -10.39 34.96
N TYR A 151 -24.22 -9.14 34.97
CA TYR A 151 -24.78 -8.13 35.86
C TYR A 151 -26.11 -7.57 35.37
N ALA A 152 -26.95 -7.06 36.29
CA ALA A 152 -28.27 -6.55 35.97
C ALA A 152 -28.28 -5.40 34.98
N SER A 153 -29.20 -5.45 34.03
CA SER A 153 -29.48 -4.40 33.06
C SER A 153 -30.97 -4.22 32.89
N THR A 154 -31.45 -3.00 32.97
CA THR A 154 -32.89 -2.67 32.82
C THR A 154 -33.35 -2.59 31.36
N LYS A 155 -32.49 -2.96 30.37
CA LYS A 155 -32.71 -2.61 28.97
C LYS A 155 -32.55 -3.77 27.97
N ALA A 156 -32.47 -5.02 28.42
CA ALA A 156 -32.22 -6.13 27.51
C ALA A 156 -33.24 -7.26 27.71
N GLU A 157 -34.23 -7.35 26.84
CA GLU A 157 -35.15 -8.47 26.73
C GLU A 157 -35.22 -8.93 25.28
N PHE A 158 -34.43 -9.95 24.93
CA PHE A 158 -34.25 -10.40 23.53
C PHE A 158 -34.93 -11.73 23.19
N LEU A 159 -35.28 -12.51 24.19
CA LEU A 159 -35.79 -13.87 23.99
C LEU A 159 -37.11 -13.95 23.19
N ARG A 160 -37.84 -12.84 23.08
CA ARG A 160 -39.14 -12.81 22.39
C ARG A 160 -39.18 -11.94 21.14
N LEU A 161 -38.06 -11.35 20.74
CA LEU A 161 -38.02 -10.49 19.54
C LEU A 161 -37.90 -11.35 18.28
N LYS A 162 -38.88 -11.23 17.39
CA LYS A 162 -38.91 -11.86 16.08
C LYS A 162 -38.47 -10.92 15.00
N GLU A 163 -38.10 -11.47 13.84
CA GLU A 163 -37.84 -10.70 12.64
C GLU A 163 -39.06 -9.84 12.28
N GLY A 164 -38.83 -8.55 11.98
CA GLY A 164 -39.91 -7.59 11.69
C GLY A 164 -40.51 -6.86 12.90
N GLU A 165 -40.22 -7.29 14.13
CA GLU A 165 -40.70 -6.63 15.36
C GLU A 165 -39.73 -5.56 15.92
N GLY A 166 -38.89 -4.98 15.07
CA GLY A 166 -37.88 -3.98 15.48
C GLY A 166 -36.62 -4.59 16.13
N ARG A 167 -36.38 -5.87 15.95
CA ARG A 167 -35.23 -6.62 16.47
C ARG A 167 -33.91 -5.91 16.16
N ASP A 168 -33.69 -5.56 14.89
CA ASP A 168 -32.45 -4.95 14.44
C ASP A 168 -32.17 -3.59 15.10
N THR A 169 -33.21 -2.76 15.24
CA THR A 169 -33.11 -1.47 15.92
C THR A 169 -32.84 -1.65 17.42
N THR A 170 -33.46 -2.66 18.03
CA THR A 170 -33.27 -2.97 19.45
C THR A 170 -31.86 -3.46 19.72
N LEU A 171 -31.33 -4.35 18.88
CA LEU A 171 -29.96 -4.87 18.98
C LEU A 171 -28.92 -3.74 18.76
N PHE A 172 -29.14 -2.88 17.80
CA PHE A 172 -28.27 -1.73 17.57
C PHE A 172 -28.24 -0.79 18.80
N ASN A 173 -29.42 -0.44 19.35
CA ASN A 173 -29.52 0.38 20.55
C ASN A 173 -28.91 -0.32 21.78
N TYR A 174 -28.96 -1.63 21.82
CA TYR A 174 -28.35 -2.42 22.87
C TYR A 174 -26.82 -2.34 22.84
N ILE A 175 -26.19 -2.51 21.68
CA ILE A 175 -24.75 -2.31 21.49
C ILE A 175 -24.32 -0.93 21.98
N ILE A 176 -25.06 0.12 21.59
CA ILE A 176 -24.82 1.49 22.07
C ILE A 176 -24.87 1.56 23.60
N THR A 177 -25.82 0.86 24.20
CA THR A 177 -26.02 0.88 25.65
C THR A 177 -24.88 0.15 26.39
N LEU A 178 -24.40 -0.98 25.86
CA LEU A 178 -23.22 -1.68 26.40
C LEU A 178 -21.99 -0.77 26.43
N MET A 179 -21.73 -0.09 25.32
CA MET A 179 -20.60 0.84 25.22
C MET A 179 -20.68 1.99 26.22
N LYS A 180 -21.87 2.60 26.37
CA LYS A 180 -22.13 3.64 27.37
C LYS A 180 -21.90 3.18 28.81
N ASN A 181 -21.99 1.88 29.06
CA ASN A 181 -21.74 1.25 30.35
C ASN A 181 -20.34 0.66 30.48
N GLY A 182 -19.41 1.09 29.59
CA GLY A 182 -17.98 0.80 29.72
C GLY A 182 -17.58 -0.60 29.29
N PHE A 183 -18.36 -1.27 28.43
CA PHE A 183 -17.91 -2.51 27.77
C PHE A 183 -16.90 -2.16 26.69
N THR A 184 -15.77 -2.86 26.67
CA THR A 184 -14.78 -2.76 25.62
C THR A 184 -15.28 -3.41 24.34
N LYS A 185 -14.64 -3.09 23.21
CA LYS A 185 -14.96 -3.66 21.90
C LYS A 185 -14.97 -5.20 21.93
N SER A 186 -13.94 -5.81 22.48
CA SER A 186 -13.84 -7.27 22.63
C SER A 186 -15.01 -7.83 23.47
N GLU A 187 -15.31 -7.21 24.61
CA GLU A 187 -16.42 -7.64 25.48
C GLU A 187 -17.79 -7.51 24.79
N VAL A 188 -18.00 -6.48 23.95
CA VAL A 188 -19.24 -6.31 23.18
C VAL A 188 -19.35 -7.38 22.09
N ILE A 189 -18.28 -7.64 21.36
CA ILE A 189 -18.24 -8.65 20.31
C ILE A 189 -18.49 -10.03 20.92
N ASP A 190 -17.76 -10.40 21.98
CA ASP A 190 -17.93 -11.68 22.65
C ASP A 190 -19.35 -11.90 23.18
N LEU A 191 -19.90 -10.89 23.85
CA LEU A 191 -21.26 -10.94 24.37
C LEU A 191 -22.27 -11.08 23.24
N TYR A 192 -22.11 -10.29 22.20
CA TYR A 192 -23.03 -10.31 21.07
C TYR A 192 -22.98 -11.62 20.31
N GLN A 193 -21.79 -12.07 19.90
CA GLN A 193 -21.58 -13.27 19.10
C GLN A 193 -21.85 -14.57 19.89
N ASN A 194 -21.21 -14.70 21.04
CA ASN A 194 -21.14 -15.97 21.75
C ASN A 194 -22.31 -16.19 22.74
N VAL A 195 -23.03 -15.10 23.11
CA VAL A 195 -24.14 -15.20 24.04
C VAL A 195 -25.47 -14.83 23.35
N VAL A 196 -25.62 -13.57 22.90
CA VAL A 196 -26.91 -13.07 22.42
C VAL A 196 -27.35 -13.75 21.13
N MET A 197 -26.51 -13.71 20.09
CA MET A 197 -26.83 -14.27 18.78
C MET A 197 -26.98 -15.79 18.79
N LYS A 198 -26.16 -16.47 19.56
CA LYS A 198 -26.10 -17.93 19.56
C LYS A 198 -27.18 -18.58 20.42
N HIS A 199 -27.52 -17.96 21.56
CA HIS A 199 -28.35 -18.60 22.59
C HIS A 199 -29.65 -17.84 22.93
N VAL A 200 -29.63 -16.51 22.91
CA VAL A 200 -30.71 -15.69 23.49
C VAL A 200 -31.78 -15.31 22.48
N LEU A 201 -31.40 -15.06 21.22
CA LEU A 201 -32.35 -14.70 20.18
C LEU A 201 -33.26 -15.87 19.77
N TYR A 202 -34.55 -15.60 19.65
CA TYR A 202 -35.54 -16.58 19.23
C TYR A 202 -35.33 -17.02 17.77
N ASP A 203 -35.15 -16.05 16.86
CA ASP A 203 -34.87 -16.32 15.46
C ASP A 203 -33.37 -16.08 15.20
N LYS A 204 -32.69 -17.12 14.71
CA LYS A 204 -31.25 -16.99 14.33
C LYS A 204 -31.13 -16.16 13.05
N PHE A 205 -30.14 -15.30 13.01
CA PHE A 205 -29.78 -14.58 11.79
C PHE A 205 -29.21 -15.50 10.72
N ASP A 206 -29.43 -15.18 9.43
CA ASP A 206 -28.66 -15.76 8.37
C ASP A 206 -27.22 -15.15 8.34
N LYS A 207 -26.28 -15.80 7.63
CA LYS A 207 -24.90 -15.33 7.55
C LYS A 207 -24.75 -13.91 7.01
N ALA A 208 -25.63 -13.47 6.13
CA ALA A 208 -25.56 -12.13 5.54
C ALA A 208 -26.02 -11.05 6.52
N GLN A 209 -26.99 -11.36 7.37
CA GLN A 209 -27.43 -10.50 8.47
C GLN A 209 -26.41 -10.51 9.61
N GLU A 210 -25.77 -11.64 9.88
CA GLU A 210 -24.64 -11.75 10.80
C GLU A 210 -23.56 -10.73 10.45
N ILE A 211 -23.08 -10.69 9.22
CA ILE A 211 -22.02 -9.80 8.75
C ILE A 211 -22.37 -8.32 8.99
N LYS A 212 -23.64 -7.94 8.78
CA LYS A 212 -24.10 -6.55 8.98
C LYS A 212 -23.98 -6.06 10.41
N PHE A 213 -24.09 -6.94 11.41
CA PHE A 213 -24.02 -6.59 12.84
C PHE A 213 -22.65 -6.91 13.45
N TYR A 214 -21.86 -7.79 12.84
CA TYR A 214 -20.50 -8.16 13.25
C TYR A 214 -19.43 -7.19 12.78
N ASP A 215 -19.80 -6.24 11.93
CA ASP A 215 -18.83 -5.32 11.38
C ASP A 215 -18.27 -4.45 12.52
N ASP A 216 -16.99 -4.56 12.76
CA ASP A 216 -16.19 -3.69 13.63
C ASP A 216 -16.51 -2.20 13.44
N ARG A 217 -16.95 -1.84 12.23
CA ARG A 217 -17.41 -0.53 11.82
C ARG A 217 -18.60 -0.01 12.67
N CYS A 218 -19.47 -0.89 13.13
CA CYS A 218 -20.59 -0.46 14.00
C CYS A 218 -20.11 0.05 15.34
N TYR A 219 -19.14 -0.63 15.96
CA TYR A 219 -18.59 -0.22 17.25
C TYR A 219 -17.85 1.11 17.15
N ASP A 220 -16.97 1.26 16.15
CA ASP A 220 -16.18 2.47 15.94
C ASP A 220 -17.08 3.67 15.63
N ASN A 221 -18.11 3.49 14.80
CA ASN A 221 -19.12 4.51 14.50
C ASN A 221 -19.91 4.97 15.73
N ILE A 222 -20.15 4.08 16.69
CA ILE A 222 -20.89 4.40 17.91
C ILE A 222 -20.02 5.19 18.89
N GLN A 223 -18.72 4.87 18.99
CA GLN A 223 -17.76 5.66 19.77
C GLN A 223 -17.72 7.12 19.27
N LEU A 224 -17.75 7.31 17.95
CA LEU A 224 -17.79 8.64 17.33
C LEU A 224 -19.09 9.43 17.65
N LYS A 225 -20.23 8.72 17.81
CA LYS A 225 -21.55 9.34 18.11
C LYS A 225 -21.76 9.76 19.57
N ASN A 226 -21.00 9.18 20.50
CA ASN A 226 -21.26 9.36 21.95
C ASN A 226 -20.93 10.75 22.52
N ASN A 227 -20.25 11.61 21.75
CA ASN A 227 -19.96 12.97 22.13
C ASN A 227 -20.89 13.94 21.39
N LYS A 228 -21.98 14.38 22.03
CA LYS A 228 -22.94 15.40 21.59
C LYS A 228 -22.43 16.23 20.39
N ASN A 229 -22.80 15.85 19.17
CA ASN A 229 -22.75 16.64 17.94
C ASN A 229 -21.43 17.30 17.50
N LYS A 230 -20.26 16.93 18.02
CA LYS A 230 -18.97 17.37 17.47
C LYS A 230 -18.07 16.16 17.20
N LEU A 231 -17.75 15.95 15.91
CA LEU A 231 -16.67 15.05 15.51
C LEU A 231 -15.39 15.51 16.23
N LYS A 232 -14.78 14.66 17.02
CA LYS A 232 -13.45 14.93 17.58
C LYS A 232 -12.41 14.53 16.53
N TYR A 233 -12.14 15.42 15.59
CA TYR A 233 -11.27 15.18 14.44
C TYR A 233 -9.94 14.52 14.82
N TYR A 234 -9.36 14.92 15.96
CA TYR A 234 -8.09 14.39 16.42
C TYR A 234 -8.16 12.90 16.75
N GLU A 235 -9.12 12.48 17.57
CA GLU A 235 -9.31 11.06 17.97
C GLU A 235 -9.80 10.23 16.79
N THR A 236 -10.68 10.79 15.96
CA THR A 236 -11.24 10.14 14.76
C THR A 236 -10.17 9.89 13.71
N SER A 237 -9.24 10.83 13.52
CA SER A 237 -8.13 10.64 12.57
C SER A 237 -7.20 9.53 12.99
N ASP A 238 -6.87 9.38 14.29
CA ASP A 238 -6.03 8.28 14.78
C ASP A 238 -6.67 6.92 14.52
N MET A 239 -7.99 6.83 14.77
CA MET A 239 -8.75 5.62 14.49
C MET A 239 -8.68 5.20 13.00
N PHE A 240 -8.85 6.15 12.07
CA PHE A 240 -8.76 5.84 10.64
C PHE A 240 -7.34 5.51 10.19
N ILE A 241 -6.34 6.19 10.75
CA ILE A 241 -4.92 5.88 10.48
C ILE A 241 -4.61 4.45 10.89
N GLU A 242 -5.03 4.03 12.08
CA GLU A 242 -4.82 2.67 12.56
C GLU A 242 -5.60 1.66 11.72
N ARG A 243 -6.89 1.91 11.50
CA ARG A 243 -7.79 1.00 10.78
C ARG A 243 -7.32 0.69 9.37
N TYR A 244 -7.05 1.73 8.57
CA TYR A 244 -6.63 1.58 7.18
C TYR A 244 -5.11 1.56 7.03
N SER A 245 -4.34 1.45 8.11
CA SER A 245 -2.87 1.46 8.10
C SER A 245 -2.31 2.62 7.26
N ILE A 246 -2.86 3.83 7.47
CA ILE A 246 -2.56 5.00 6.65
C ILE A 246 -1.14 5.51 6.97
N VAL A 247 -0.36 5.68 5.92
CA VAL A 247 0.96 6.33 5.98
C VAL A 247 1.05 7.43 4.92
N SER A 248 2.03 8.31 5.02
CA SER A 248 2.24 9.40 4.07
C SER A 248 3.57 9.22 3.33
N ASN A 249 3.55 9.40 2.01
CA ASN A 249 4.73 9.46 1.16
C ASN A 249 4.59 10.59 0.15
N ASN A 250 5.56 11.52 0.09
CA ASN A 250 5.54 12.64 -0.84
C ASN A 250 4.22 13.44 -0.84
N ASN A 251 3.68 13.74 0.35
CA ASN A 251 2.37 14.39 0.53
C ASN A 251 1.21 13.63 -0.13
N ARG A 252 1.31 12.31 -0.24
CA ARG A 252 0.24 11.41 -0.64
C ARG A 252 -0.06 10.43 0.48
N LEU A 253 -1.32 10.17 0.72
CA LEU A 253 -1.74 9.12 1.64
C LEU A 253 -1.66 7.77 0.94
N ILE A 254 -1.06 6.82 1.61
CA ILE A 254 -1.05 5.40 1.24
C ILE A 254 -1.86 4.69 2.31
N PHE A 255 -2.81 3.88 1.91
CA PHE A 255 -3.64 3.13 2.84
C PHE A 255 -3.84 1.69 2.36
N TYR A 256 -4.18 0.81 3.30
CA TYR A 256 -4.49 -0.57 2.98
C TYR A 256 -5.94 -0.70 2.55
N ASP A 257 -6.14 -1.14 1.31
CA ASP A 257 -7.45 -1.47 0.75
C ASP A 257 -7.79 -2.92 1.08
N GLU A 258 -8.74 -3.12 1.99
CA GLU A 258 -9.16 -4.46 2.45
C GLU A 258 -9.92 -5.25 1.37
N ILE A 259 -10.47 -4.57 0.36
CA ILE A 259 -11.19 -5.23 -0.75
C ILE A 259 -10.20 -5.82 -1.75
N GLU A 260 -9.18 -5.02 -2.10
CA GLU A 260 -8.13 -5.40 -3.04
C GLU A 260 -6.95 -6.11 -2.35
N ASP A 261 -6.99 -6.23 -1.03
CA ASP A 261 -5.97 -6.85 -0.15
C ASP A 261 -4.54 -6.33 -0.42
N ARG A 262 -4.40 -4.98 -0.55
CA ARG A 262 -3.13 -4.33 -0.88
C ARG A 262 -3.08 -2.87 -0.45
N TYR A 263 -1.88 -2.32 -0.40
CA TYR A 263 -1.70 -0.87 -0.28
C TYR A 263 -2.01 -0.14 -1.59
N THR A 264 -2.66 1.01 -1.49
CA THR A 264 -3.02 1.85 -2.63
C THR A 264 -2.82 3.34 -2.36
N ILE A 265 -2.70 4.13 -3.43
CA ILE A 265 -2.65 5.58 -3.41
C ILE A 265 -3.89 6.09 -4.15
N ASN A 266 -4.99 6.31 -3.44
CA ASN A 266 -6.22 6.80 -4.03
C ASN A 266 -7.01 7.60 -2.98
N ASP A 267 -6.76 8.91 -2.92
CA ASP A 267 -7.39 9.79 -1.92
C ASP A 267 -8.92 9.76 -2.02
N ALA A 268 -9.47 9.68 -3.24
CA ALA A 268 -10.93 9.63 -3.45
C ALA A 268 -11.54 8.30 -2.93
N LEU A 269 -10.83 7.19 -3.07
CA LEU A 269 -11.26 5.90 -2.52
C LEU A 269 -11.17 5.90 -1.00
N LEU A 270 -10.10 6.44 -0.42
CA LEU A 270 -9.95 6.61 1.02
C LEU A 270 -11.07 7.49 1.59
N GLU A 271 -11.35 8.63 0.94
CA GLU A 271 -12.46 9.49 1.35
C GLU A 271 -13.80 8.76 1.26
N LYS A 272 -14.03 7.94 0.26
CA LYS A 272 -15.23 7.10 0.12
C LYS A 272 -15.36 6.10 1.27
N TYR A 273 -14.26 5.43 1.67
CA TYR A 273 -14.26 4.50 2.80
C TYR A 273 -14.55 5.23 4.12
N ILE A 274 -13.87 6.34 4.38
CA ILE A 274 -14.12 7.19 5.54
C ILE A 274 -15.58 7.67 5.58
N LEU A 275 -16.14 8.07 4.43
CA LEU A 275 -17.55 8.49 4.34
C LEU A 275 -18.52 7.34 4.59
N SER A 276 -18.22 6.15 4.07
CA SER A 276 -19.02 4.95 4.35
C SER A 276 -19.07 4.65 5.84
N ASP A 277 -17.93 4.77 6.52
CA ASP A 277 -17.84 4.57 7.95
C ASP A 277 -18.51 5.69 8.76
N LEU A 278 -18.52 6.91 8.24
CA LEU A 278 -19.22 8.06 8.80
C LEU A 278 -20.68 8.17 8.31
N SER A 279 -21.20 7.22 7.56
CA SER A 279 -22.50 7.29 6.84
C SER A 279 -23.73 7.65 7.68
N SER A 280 -23.60 7.59 9.00
CA SER A 280 -24.63 8.02 9.95
C SER A 280 -24.52 9.49 10.38
N TYR A 281 -23.57 10.26 9.82
CA TYR A 281 -23.39 11.68 10.10
C TYR A 281 -23.75 12.49 8.86
N ASP A 282 -24.60 13.51 9.02
CA ASP A 282 -24.66 14.63 8.08
C ASP A 282 -23.35 15.44 8.22
N THR A 283 -22.27 14.91 7.67
CA THR A 283 -20.97 15.59 7.71
C THR A 283 -20.93 16.66 6.62
N LEU A 284 -20.79 17.91 7.04
CA LEU A 284 -20.53 19.01 6.12
C LEU A 284 -19.21 18.79 5.39
N ALA A 285 -19.11 19.27 4.15
CA ALA A 285 -17.87 19.17 3.35
C ALA A 285 -16.64 19.78 4.06
N SER A 286 -16.86 20.81 4.91
CA SER A 286 -15.79 21.40 5.73
C SER A 286 -15.27 20.45 6.82
N GLN A 287 -16.15 19.64 7.40
CA GLN A 287 -15.77 18.66 8.43
C GLN A 287 -14.96 17.51 7.85
N ARG A 288 -15.31 17.08 6.64
CA ARG A 288 -14.55 16.05 5.90
C ARG A 288 -13.14 16.53 5.56
N ARG A 289 -13.02 17.75 5.05
CA ARG A 289 -11.72 18.36 4.77
C ARG A 289 -10.85 18.45 6.02
N GLU A 290 -11.43 18.89 7.13
CA GLU A 290 -10.71 18.96 8.40
C GLU A 290 -10.20 17.59 8.85
N LEU A 291 -11.03 16.55 8.73
CA LEU A 291 -10.64 15.18 9.05
C LEU A 291 -9.50 14.69 8.15
N MET A 292 -9.63 14.86 6.84
CA MET A 292 -8.55 14.50 5.89
C MET A 292 -7.27 15.27 6.20
N THR A 293 -7.37 16.57 6.52
CA THR A 293 -6.21 17.37 6.92
C THR A 293 -5.55 16.82 8.19
N GLN A 294 -6.32 16.40 9.20
CA GLN A 294 -5.78 15.79 10.41
C GLN A 294 -5.11 14.44 10.12
N ILE A 295 -5.67 13.63 9.23
CA ILE A 295 -5.06 12.38 8.78
C ILE A 295 -3.72 12.66 8.07
N GLU A 296 -3.68 13.62 7.14
CA GLU A 296 -2.45 14.00 6.42
C GLU A 296 -1.34 14.49 7.37
N LEU A 297 -1.72 15.28 8.39
CA LEU A 297 -0.76 15.82 9.36
C LEU A 297 -0.19 14.75 10.31
N LYS A 298 -1.01 13.75 10.66
CA LYS A 298 -0.65 12.73 11.65
C LYS A 298 -0.06 11.47 11.04
N ALA A 299 -0.42 11.14 9.79
CA ALA A 299 0.07 9.94 9.13
C ALA A 299 1.59 9.86 9.16
N GLU A 300 2.12 8.74 9.60
CA GLU A 300 3.56 8.49 9.67
C GLU A 300 4.18 8.59 8.26
N LYS A 301 5.30 9.32 8.15
CA LYS A 301 6.01 9.42 6.87
C LYS A 301 6.82 8.16 6.62
N LYS A 302 6.41 7.37 5.64
CA LYS A 302 7.10 6.14 5.24
C LYS A 302 7.41 6.14 3.74
N GLN A 303 8.56 5.58 3.39
CA GLN A 303 8.87 5.24 2.00
C GLN A 303 8.27 3.87 1.69
N PHE A 304 7.62 3.74 0.52
CA PHE A 304 7.19 2.44 0.06
C PHE A 304 8.37 1.57 -0.36
N ASN A 305 8.17 0.27 -0.32
CA ASN A 305 9.20 -0.70 -0.67
C ASN A 305 9.50 -0.64 -2.18
N ARG A 306 10.78 -0.50 -2.55
CA ARG A 306 11.25 -0.40 -3.94
C ARG A 306 11.83 -1.70 -4.48
N TYR A 307 11.83 -2.75 -3.67
CA TYR A 307 12.30 -4.09 -4.07
C TYR A 307 11.18 -4.94 -4.66
N TYR A 308 9.93 -4.55 -4.40
CA TYR A 308 8.75 -5.31 -4.78
C TYR A 308 7.79 -4.48 -5.64
N ILE A 309 7.16 -5.18 -6.59
CA ILE A 309 5.96 -4.75 -7.31
C ILE A 309 4.91 -5.87 -7.19
N ILE A 310 3.63 -5.56 -7.36
CA ILE A 310 2.56 -6.54 -7.37
C ILE A 310 2.23 -6.88 -8.83
N LEU A 311 2.27 -8.16 -9.19
CA LEU A 311 1.88 -8.69 -10.49
C LEU A 311 0.68 -9.61 -10.30
N GLY A 312 -0.50 -9.17 -10.80
CA GLY A 312 -1.76 -9.82 -10.46
C GLY A 312 -2.03 -9.78 -8.97
N ASP A 313 -1.89 -10.92 -8.31
CA ASP A 313 -2.12 -11.15 -6.87
C ASP A 313 -0.85 -11.52 -6.08
N LYS A 314 0.35 -11.41 -6.69
CA LYS A 314 1.63 -11.79 -6.06
C LYS A 314 2.59 -10.61 -5.98
N LEU A 315 3.36 -10.56 -4.89
CA LEU A 315 4.55 -9.73 -4.81
C LEU A 315 5.67 -10.35 -5.67
N TYR A 316 6.28 -9.55 -6.51
CA TYR A 316 7.45 -9.93 -7.30
C TYR A 316 8.66 -9.11 -6.85
N ASN A 317 9.73 -9.79 -6.44
CA ASN A 317 11.01 -9.16 -6.12
C ASN A 317 11.77 -8.85 -7.42
N ILE A 318 11.95 -7.56 -7.73
CA ILE A 318 12.56 -7.12 -9.00
C ILE A 318 14.01 -7.56 -9.16
N PHE A 319 14.74 -7.83 -8.08
CA PHE A 319 16.16 -8.22 -8.12
C PHE A 319 16.36 -9.73 -8.14
N THR A 320 15.59 -10.49 -7.36
CA THR A 320 15.73 -11.95 -7.30
C THR A 320 14.83 -12.68 -8.29
N GLY A 321 13.73 -12.06 -8.73
CA GLY A 321 12.71 -12.68 -9.56
C GLY A 321 11.76 -13.61 -8.81
N GLU A 322 11.87 -13.68 -7.49
CA GLU A 322 10.98 -14.49 -6.65
C GLU A 322 9.60 -13.87 -6.51
N THR A 323 8.59 -14.73 -6.49
CA THR A 323 7.19 -14.33 -6.21
C THR A 323 6.76 -14.80 -4.83
N LEU A 324 6.06 -13.96 -4.10
CA LEU A 324 5.54 -14.20 -2.75
C LEU A 324 4.05 -13.84 -2.70
N ASP A 325 3.34 -14.34 -1.70
CA ASP A 325 2.00 -13.84 -1.40
C ASP A 325 2.05 -12.38 -0.94
N VAL A 326 0.98 -11.61 -1.19
CA VAL A 326 0.91 -10.23 -0.71
C VAL A 326 0.96 -10.25 0.82
N ASP A 327 1.88 -9.48 1.39
CA ASP A 327 2.08 -9.34 2.83
C ASP A 327 1.82 -7.89 3.25
N ARG A 328 0.86 -7.69 4.16
CA ARG A 328 0.52 -6.38 4.73
C ARG A 328 1.70 -5.69 5.43
N ASN A 329 2.72 -6.43 5.84
CA ASN A 329 3.93 -5.85 6.42
C ASN A 329 4.86 -5.23 5.37
N ILE A 330 4.65 -5.52 4.09
CA ILE A 330 5.41 -4.96 2.97
C ILE A 330 4.61 -3.82 2.34
N LEU A 331 5.00 -2.58 2.64
CA LEU A 331 4.37 -1.40 2.04
C LEU A 331 4.70 -1.33 0.55
N CYS A 332 3.95 -2.04 -0.28
CA CYS A 332 4.06 -2.06 -1.74
C CYS A 332 2.80 -1.45 -2.36
N VAL A 333 2.97 -0.43 -3.20
CA VAL A 333 1.86 0.31 -3.82
C VAL A 333 1.80 0.15 -5.35
N ILE A 334 2.87 -0.37 -5.96
CA ILE A 334 2.97 -0.51 -7.40
C ILE A 334 2.34 -1.84 -7.78
N LYS A 335 1.23 -1.78 -8.51
CA LYS A 335 0.50 -2.96 -8.99
C LYS A 335 0.30 -2.87 -10.49
N TYR A 336 0.50 -4.00 -11.14
CA TYR A 336 0.07 -4.28 -12.50
C TYR A 336 -0.91 -5.46 -12.45
N ASP A 337 -2.05 -5.32 -13.12
CA ASP A 337 -3.13 -6.32 -13.03
C ASP A 337 -2.83 -7.65 -13.75
N TYR A 338 -1.67 -7.73 -14.38
CA TYR A 338 -1.21 -8.88 -15.17
C TYR A 338 -0.30 -9.78 -14.34
N PRO A 339 -0.58 -11.10 -14.23
CA PRO A 339 0.23 -12.02 -13.45
C PRO A 339 1.62 -12.26 -14.10
N TYR A 340 2.59 -12.60 -13.25
CA TYR A 340 3.88 -13.10 -13.70
C TYR A 340 3.72 -14.50 -14.30
N MET A 341 4.34 -14.74 -15.46
CA MET A 341 4.31 -16.04 -16.15
C MET A 341 5.56 -16.86 -15.81
N ASP A 342 5.37 -18.14 -15.52
CA ASP A 342 6.47 -19.09 -15.44
C ASP A 342 7.01 -19.47 -16.85
N GLU A 343 8.11 -20.21 -16.89
CA GLU A 343 8.78 -20.59 -18.14
C GLU A 343 7.87 -21.44 -19.06
N GLU A 344 7.00 -22.27 -18.50
CA GLU A 344 6.11 -23.13 -19.29
C GLU A 344 5.03 -22.30 -19.97
N HIS A 345 4.40 -21.36 -19.26
CA HIS A 345 3.40 -20.45 -19.83
C HIS A 345 4.00 -19.49 -20.85
N ILE A 346 5.21 -18.96 -20.60
CA ILE A 346 5.96 -18.17 -21.58
C ILE A 346 6.11 -18.95 -22.88
N LYS A 347 6.62 -20.19 -22.80
CA LYS A 347 6.85 -21.04 -23.96
C LYS A 347 5.56 -21.36 -24.72
N GLN A 348 4.49 -21.69 -24.02
CA GLN A 348 3.18 -21.95 -24.60
C GLN A 348 2.64 -20.73 -25.34
N TYR A 349 2.77 -19.52 -24.79
CA TYR A 349 2.36 -18.29 -25.44
C TYR A 349 3.22 -17.99 -26.70
N GLU A 350 4.53 -18.17 -26.60
CA GLU A 350 5.45 -17.98 -27.73
C GLU A 350 5.19 -18.97 -28.89
N GLU A 351 4.85 -20.22 -28.59
CA GLU A 351 4.48 -21.25 -29.58
C GLU A 351 3.16 -20.95 -30.29
N LYS A 352 2.20 -20.36 -29.59
CA LYS A 352 0.92 -19.88 -30.18
C LYS A 352 1.09 -18.67 -31.09
N ASN A 353 2.25 -18.01 -31.07
CA ASN A 353 2.55 -16.76 -31.75
C ASN A 353 1.50 -15.67 -31.45
N GLY A 354 1.31 -15.36 -30.14
CA GLY A 354 0.31 -14.41 -29.67
C GLY A 354 0.49 -13.00 -30.25
N LYS A 355 -0.57 -12.23 -30.29
CA LYS A 355 -0.63 -10.90 -30.96
C LYS A 355 0.40 -9.91 -30.43
N VAL A 356 0.59 -9.85 -29.10
CA VAL A 356 1.58 -8.95 -28.50
C VAL A 356 2.99 -9.36 -28.90
N LYS A 357 3.31 -10.67 -28.95
CA LYS A 357 4.58 -11.16 -29.43
C LYS A 357 4.82 -10.78 -30.89
N GLU A 358 3.84 -11.04 -31.78
CA GLU A 358 3.93 -10.66 -33.20
C GLU A 358 4.20 -9.16 -33.38
N PHE A 359 3.55 -8.34 -32.55
CA PHE A 359 3.75 -6.89 -32.58
C PHE A 359 5.17 -6.48 -32.12
N ILE A 360 5.70 -7.08 -31.06
CA ILE A 360 7.07 -6.81 -30.60
C ILE A 360 8.10 -7.31 -31.64
N ASP A 361 7.87 -8.47 -32.25
CA ASP A 361 8.69 -9.00 -33.34
C ASP A 361 8.68 -8.06 -34.54
N PHE A 362 7.51 -7.53 -34.92
CA PHE A 362 7.40 -6.50 -35.95
C PHE A 362 8.19 -5.23 -35.58
N CYS A 363 8.00 -4.66 -34.38
CA CYS A 363 8.70 -3.46 -33.93
C CYS A 363 10.22 -3.63 -33.92
N SER A 364 10.71 -4.83 -33.61
CA SER A 364 12.14 -5.16 -33.59
C SER A 364 12.69 -5.58 -34.96
N CYS A 365 11.87 -5.60 -36.00
CA CYS A 365 12.22 -6.18 -37.33
C CYS A 365 12.75 -7.62 -37.21
N ASN A 366 12.27 -8.41 -36.24
CA ASN A 366 12.75 -9.75 -35.87
C ASN A 366 14.23 -9.82 -35.44
N LYS A 367 14.86 -8.68 -35.13
CA LYS A 367 16.21 -8.62 -34.59
C LYS A 367 16.21 -8.86 -33.09
N ASP A 368 16.85 -9.93 -32.60
CA ASP A 368 16.86 -10.29 -31.16
C ASP A 368 17.46 -9.18 -30.29
N ILE A 369 18.50 -8.51 -30.79
CA ILE A 369 19.14 -7.41 -30.05
C ILE A 369 18.20 -6.22 -29.82
N ILE A 370 17.42 -5.84 -30.85
CA ILE A 370 16.43 -4.75 -30.75
C ILE A 370 15.26 -5.19 -29.87
N ARG A 371 14.82 -6.45 -30.00
CA ARG A 371 13.78 -7.02 -29.13
C ARG A 371 14.21 -6.96 -27.67
N THR A 372 15.45 -7.32 -27.35
CA THR A 372 16.01 -7.22 -26.00
C THR A 372 16.02 -5.78 -25.51
N GLN A 373 16.43 -4.81 -26.36
CA GLN A 373 16.39 -3.39 -25.99
C GLN A 373 14.97 -2.91 -25.68
N LEU A 374 13.96 -3.39 -26.41
CA LEU A 374 12.54 -3.06 -26.14
C LEU A 374 12.09 -3.64 -24.79
N PHE A 375 12.43 -4.89 -24.50
CA PHE A 375 12.12 -5.48 -23.19
C PHE A 375 12.83 -4.77 -22.05
N GLU A 376 14.13 -4.46 -22.20
CA GLU A 376 14.88 -3.71 -21.19
C GLU A 376 14.29 -2.31 -20.94
N MET A 377 13.89 -1.61 -22.01
CA MET A 377 13.23 -0.30 -21.92
C MET A 377 11.91 -0.38 -21.13
N ILE A 378 11.06 -1.35 -21.48
CA ILE A 378 9.79 -1.58 -20.80
C ILE A 378 10.05 -2.00 -19.33
N GLY A 379 11.02 -2.88 -19.10
CA GLY A 379 11.44 -3.28 -17.77
C GLY A 379 11.90 -2.10 -16.92
N CYS A 380 12.68 -1.17 -17.48
CA CYS A 380 13.05 0.09 -16.80
C CYS A 380 11.84 0.96 -16.46
N ALA A 381 10.78 0.94 -17.26
CA ALA A 381 9.56 1.68 -16.97
C ALA A 381 8.72 1.03 -15.84
N LEU A 382 8.74 -0.30 -15.74
CA LEU A 382 7.94 -1.05 -14.76
C LEU A 382 8.51 -0.99 -13.34
N VAL A 383 9.81 -0.78 -13.16
CA VAL A 383 10.48 -0.85 -11.86
C VAL A 383 10.66 0.52 -11.20
N PRO A 384 10.56 0.63 -9.86
CA PRO A 384 10.64 1.92 -9.15
C PRO A 384 12.08 2.42 -8.95
N ASN A 385 12.87 2.44 -10.01
CA ASN A 385 14.23 2.96 -9.97
C ASN A 385 14.73 3.37 -11.37
N VAL A 386 15.81 4.15 -11.40
CA VAL A 386 16.50 4.57 -12.62
C VAL A 386 17.99 4.20 -12.56
N LEU A 387 18.29 2.97 -12.17
CA LEU A 387 19.67 2.48 -11.93
C LEU A 387 20.60 2.66 -13.13
N PHE A 388 20.10 2.45 -14.33
CA PHE A 388 20.91 2.59 -15.55
C PHE A 388 21.11 4.05 -15.98
N GLN A 389 20.36 4.99 -15.41
CA GLN A 389 20.42 6.42 -15.74
C GLN A 389 20.27 6.70 -17.25
N LYS A 390 19.36 6.00 -17.93
CA LYS A 390 19.10 6.15 -19.36
C LYS A 390 17.72 6.70 -19.66
N ALA A 391 17.64 7.54 -20.67
CA ALA A 391 16.42 7.94 -21.35
C ALA A 391 16.41 7.28 -22.72
N PHE A 392 15.31 6.66 -23.08
CA PHE A 392 15.16 5.92 -24.33
C PHE A 392 14.58 6.83 -25.42
N ILE A 393 15.25 6.85 -26.57
CA ILE A 393 14.85 7.61 -27.74
C ILE A 393 14.48 6.62 -28.85
N LEU A 394 13.17 6.51 -29.12
CA LEU A 394 12.67 5.69 -30.24
C LEU A 394 12.71 6.54 -31.51
N LEU A 395 13.70 6.29 -32.35
CA LEU A 395 13.91 7.05 -33.57
C LEU A 395 13.43 6.26 -34.80
N GLY A 396 12.68 6.88 -35.69
CA GLY A 396 12.25 6.24 -36.94
C GLY A 396 11.22 7.07 -37.70
N SER A 397 11.17 6.89 -39.02
CA SER A 397 10.18 7.53 -39.89
C SER A 397 8.77 7.08 -39.51
N GLY A 398 7.74 7.91 -39.70
CA GLY A 398 6.35 7.57 -39.33
C GLY A 398 5.84 6.23 -39.91
N GLY A 399 4.80 5.66 -39.28
CA GLY A 399 4.16 4.41 -39.71
C GLY A 399 4.90 3.14 -39.37
N ASN A 400 5.60 3.11 -38.25
CA ASN A 400 6.45 1.99 -37.77
C ASN A 400 6.03 1.38 -36.42
N GLY A 401 4.87 1.73 -35.90
CA GLY A 401 4.34 1.14 -34.65
C GLY A 401 4.74 1.85 -33.36
N LYS A 402 5.60 2.88 -33.35
CA LYS A 402 6.03 3.60 -32.14
C LYS A 402 4.85 4.05 -31.28
N SER A 403 3.88 4.79 -31.84
CA SER A 403 2.76 5.32 -31.06
C SER A 403 1.85 4.22 -30.53
N VAL A 404 1.71 3.09 -31.21
CA VAL A 404 0.98 1.92 -30.71
C VAL A 404 1.71 1.31 -29.52
N LEU A 405 3.04 1.12 -29.62
CA LEU A 405 3.86 0.61 -28.53
C LEU A 405 3.79 1.53 -27.29
N LEU A 406 3.92 2.84 -27.48
CA LEU A 406 3.82 3.80 -26.39
C LEU A 406 2.44 3.79 -25.74
N SER A 407 1.36 3.64 -26.55
CA SER A 407 0.00 3.52 -26.03
C SER A 407 -0.22 2.22 -25.26
N LEU A 408 0.40 1.12 -25.70
CA LEU A 408 0.38 -0.17 -24.98
C LEU A 408 1.11 -0.06 -23.64
N ILE A 409 2.29 0.58 -23.61
CA ILE A 409 3.03 0.83 -22.35
C ILE A 409 2.20 1.72 -21.42
N ARG A 410 1.57 2.80 -21.91
CA ARG A 410 0.67 3.64 -21.09
C ARG A 410 -0.49 2.84 -20.49
N HIS A 411 -1.08 1.93 -21.27
CA HIS A 411 -2.15 1.07 -20.79
C HIS A 411 -1.67 0.18 -19.63
N ILE A 412 -0.53 -0.49 -19.77
CA ILE A 412 0.06 -1.34 -18.73
C ILE A 412 0.41 -0.53 -17.48
N MET A 413 1.01 0.64 -17.67
CA MET A 413 1.49 1.49 -16.57
C MET A 413 0.37 2.21 -15.82
N GLY A 414 -0.74 2.50 -16.50
CA GLY A 414 -1.90 3.21 -15.94
C GLY A 414 -1.50 4.49 -15.20
N PHE A 415 -1.83 4.55 -13.92
CA PHE A 415 -1.54 5.68 -13.02
C PHE A 415 -0.04 6.04 -12.92
N TRP A 416 0.86 5.08 -13.13
CA TRP A 416 2.30 5.26 -12.98
C TRP A 416 2.98 5.89 -14.21
N CYS A 417 2.22 6.20 -15.27
CA CYS A 417 2.72 6.84 -16.47
C CYS A 417 2.28 8.30 -16.57
N SER A 418 3.24 9.21 -16.66
CA SER A 418 3.01 10.62 -17.02
C SER A 418 3.27 10.86 -18.52
N THR A 419 2.73 11.98 -19.04
CA THR A 419 2.90 12.38 -20.45
C THR A 419 3.33 13.84 -20.56
N VAL A 420 4.25 14.25 -19.69
CA VAL A 420 4.73 15.63 -19.62
C VAL A 420 5.77 15.87 -20.71
N ASN A 421 5.54 16.88 -21.54
CA ASN A 421 6.48 17.25 -22.59
C ASN A 421 7.76 17.83 -22.00
N LEU A 422 8.91 17.59 -22.63
CA LEU A 422 10.22 18.07 -22.15
C LEU A 422 10.30 19.61 -22.00
N LYS A 423 9.57 20.38 -22.83
CA LYS A 423 9.49 21.85 -22.71
C LYS A 423 8.86 22.33 -21.40
N ASP A 424 8.03 21.47 -20.77
CA ASP A 424 7.31 21.79 -19.54
C ASP A 424 8.09 21.34 -18.28
N PHE A 425 9.32 20.86 -18.43
CA PHE A 425 10.19 20.45 -17.31
C PHE A 425 10.65 21.63 -16.43
N ASN A 426 10.45 22.87 -16.86
CA ASN A 426 10.66 24.07 -16.04
C ASN A 426 9.47 24.40 -15.13
N ASN A 427 8.33 23.71 -15.30
CA ASN A 427 7.12 23.92 -14.52
C ASN A 427 7.06 22.94 -13.36
N ILE A 428 7.19 23.44 -12.13
CA ILE A 428 7.19 22.61 -10.90
C ILE A 428 5.92 21.79 -10.69
N PHE A 429 4.79 22.22 -11.26
CA PHE A 429 3.52 21.48 -11.17
C PHE A 429 3.50 20.31 -12.15
N SER A 430 3.96 20.51 -13.40
CA SER A 430 4.11 19.44 -14.38
C SER A 430 5.15 18.42 -13.93
N LEU A 431 6.25 18.90 -13.34
CA LEU A 431 7.28 18.01 -12.78
C LEU A 431 6.76 17.10 -11.66
N ALA A 432 5.79 17.55 -10.88
CA ALA A 432 5.20 16.70 -9.84
C ALA A 432 4.61 15.40 -10.42
N GLU A 433 4.02 15.45 -11.61
CA GLU A 433 3.49 14.25 -12.29
C GLU A 433 4.62 13.29 -12.71
N VAL A 434 5.75 13.84 -13.20
CA VAL A 434 6.92 13.04 -13.59
C VAL A 434 7.57 12.37 -12.39
N PHE A 435 7.73 13.09 -11.27
CA PHE A 435 8.35 12.57 -10.05
C PHE A 435 7.46 11.61 -9.27
N ASP A 436 6.15 11.70 -9.44
CA ASP A 436 5.17 10.79 -8.85
C ASP A 436 4.97 9.51 -9.68
N GLY A 437 5.40 9.51 -10.95
CA GLY A 437 5.31 8.38 -11.88
C GLY A 437 6.58 7.54 -11.93
N LEU A 438 6.48 6.36 -12.54
CA LEU A 438 7.59 5.47 -12.84
C LEU A 438 8.07 5.62 -14.29
N CYS A 439 7.23 6.16 -15.16
CA CYS A 439 7.52 6.39 -16.56
C CYS A 439 6.94 7.72 -17.02
N ASN A 440 7.67 8.43 -17.88
CA ASN A 440 7.17 9.59 -18.60
C ASN A 440 7.33 9.34 -20.11
N ILE A 441 6.23 9.40 -20.85
CA ILE A 441 6.20 9.10 -22.29
C ILE A 441 5.93 10.39 -23.06
N VAL A 442 6.83 10.72 -23.97
CA VAL A 442 6.71 11.84 -24.93
C VAL A 442 6.56 11.27 -26.33
N ASP A 443 5.37 11.38 -26.92
CA ASP A 443 4.99 10.73 -28.18
C ASP A 443 5.56 11.40 -29.43
N ASP A 444 5.78 12.71 -29.40
CA ASP A 444 6.46 13.45 -30.46
C ASP A 444 7.22 14.62 -29.87
N LEU A 445 8.53 14.56 -29.97
CA LEU A 445 9.37 15.66 -29.47
C LEU A 445 9.31 16.89 -30.41
N GLY A 446 8.96 16.71 -31.67
CA GLY A 446 8.99 17.75 -32.68
C GLY A 446 10.40 18.36 -32.83
N LYS A 447 10.51 19.51 -33.50
CA LYS A 447 11.77 20.26 -33.67
C LYS A 447 12.11 21.14 -32.46
N ASN A 448 11.43 20.95 -31.33
CA ASN A 448 11.62 21.80 -30.16
C ASN A 448 12.95 21.48 -29.46
N LYS A 449 13.72 22.53 -29.27
CA LYS A 449 14.99 22.52 -28.58
C LYS A 449 14.76 22.43 -27.08
N LEU A 450 15.31 21.43 -26.40
CA LEU A 450 15.35 21.42 -24.93
C LEU A 450 16.43 22.41 -24.46
N GLU A 451 16.02 23.53 -23.89
CA GLU A 451 16.93 24.58 -23.44
C GLU A 451 17.52 24.26 -22.06
N ASP A 452 16.71 23.81 -21.13
CA ASP A 452 17.12 23.39 -19.79
C ASP A 452 17.32 21.87 -19.71
N THR A 453 18.58 21.46 -19.78
CA THR A 453 18.95 20.04 -19.68
C THR A 453 19.29 19.60 -18.26
N ASP A 454 19.37 20.51 -17.29
CA ASP A 454 19.77 20.17 -15.92
C ASP A 454 18.64 19.40 -15.20
N THR A 455 17.41 19.86 -15.36
CA THR A 455 16.23 19.15 -14.85
C THR A 455 16.11 17.76 -15.48
N PHE A 456 16.29 17.65 -16.80
CA PHE A 456 16.28 16.34 -17.50
C PHE A 456 17.38 15.41 -16.96
N LYS A 457 18.62 15.91 -16.79
CA LYS A 457 19.73 15.12 -16.20
C LYS A 457 19.42 14.68 -14.77
N THR A 458 18.74 15.52 -13.99
CA THR A 458 18.31 15.20 -12.63
C THR A 458 17.28 14.06 -12.61
N ILE A 459 16.28 14.15 -13.47
CA ILE A 459 15.23 13.12 -13.58
C ILE A 459 15.84 11.77 -14.00
N VAL A 460 16.57 11.76 -15.11
CA VAL A 460 17.18 10.53 -15.65
C VAL A 460 18.23 9.94 -14.71
N GLY A 461 18.91 10.81 -13.93
CA GLY A 461 19.93 10.42 -12.97
C GLY A 461 19.39 9.93 -11.62
N GLY A 462 18.08 9.93 -11.40
CA GLY A 462 17.50 9.56 -10.10
C GLY A 462 17.75 10.62 -9.01
N GLY A 463 17.96 11.87 -9.41
CA GLY A 463 18.17 12.97 -8.47
C GLY A 463 16.90 13.44 -7.78
N SER A 464 17.08 14.29 -6.78
CA SER A 464 15.97 14.92 -6.06
C SER A 464 15.65 16.30 -6.62
N TYR A 465 14.38 16.68 -6.57
CA TYR A 465 13.89 17.97 -7.01
C TYR A 465 12.73 18.45 -6.12
N ASN A 466 12.60 19.78 -5.96
CA ASN A 466 11.47 20.37 -5.26
C ASN A 466 10.32 20.55 -6.26
N VAL A 467 9.25 19.83 -6.05
CA VAL A 467 8.03 19.85 -6.85
C VAL A 467 6.83 20.30 -6.02
N SER A 468 5.77 20.73 -6.68
CA SER A 468 4.56 21.15 -6.00
C SER A 468 3.33 20.72 -6.78
N LYS A 469 2.27 20.32 -6.06
CA LYS A 469 0.93 20.17 -6.63
C LYS A 469 0.14 21.45 -6.41
N LYS A 470 -0.84 21.71 -7.28
CA LYS A 470 -1.75 22.85 -7.09
C LYS A 470 -2.41 22.76 -5.72
N TYR A 471 -2.38 23.86 -4.98
CA TYR A 471 -2.97 24.00 -3.64
C TYR A 471 -2.33 23.13 -2.55
N ALA A 472 -1.15 22.54 -2.78
CA ALA A 472 -0.39 21.78 -1.80
C ALA A 472 0.96 22.43 -1.52
N ASN A 473 1.55 22.12 -0.35
CA ASN A 473 2.89 22.56 -0.01
C ASN A 473 3.94 21.88 -0.92
N PRO A 474 5.01 22.59 -1.33
CA PRO A 474 6.12 21.99 -2.04
C PRO A 474 6.74 20.85 -1.24
N TYR A 475 7.21 19.82 -1.92
CA TYR A 475 7.91 18.68 -1.32
C TYR A 475 9.11 18.27 -2.18
N THR A 476 10.09 17.66 -1.54
CA THR A 476 11.27 17.11 -2.23
C THR A 476 10.97 15.67 -2.64
N ALA A 477 10.97 15.40 -3.94
CA ALA A 477 10.79 14.05 -4.50
C ALA A 477 12.10 13.56 -5.14
N ILE A 478 12.29 12.23 -5.12
CA ILE A 478 13.41 11.55 -5.80
C ILE A 478 12.84 10.89 -7.05
N SER A 479 13.45 11.15 -8.21
CA SER A 479 12.97 10.56 -9.46
C SER A 479 13.15 9.05 -9.51
N MET A 480 12.07 8.38 -9.93
CA MET A 480 12.04 6.96 -10.30
C MET A 480 11.57 6.80 -11.75
N SER A 481 11.39 7.91 -12.45
CA SER A 481 10.71 7.98 -13.73
C SER A 481 11.66 7.73 -14.90
N THR A 482 11.49 6.62 -15.58
CA THR A 482 12.13 6.32 -16.86
C THR A 482 11.54 7.20 -17.94
N GLN A 483 12.40 7.85 -18.74
CA GLN A 483 11.98 8.72 -19.84
C GLN A 483 11.97 7.95 -21.15
N ILE A 484 10.83 7.86 -21.84
CA ILE A 484 10.66 7.23 -23.16
C ILE A 484 10.15 8.30 -24.13
N ILE A 485 10.91 8.55 -25.16
CA ILE A 485 10.68 9.64 -26.08
C ILE A 485 10.63 9.09 -27.51
N ALA A 486 9.53 9.26 -28.22
CA ALA A 486 9.48 8.99 -29.64
C ALA A 486 9.79 10.25 -30.43
N SER A 487 10.54 10.08 -31.53
CA SER A 487 10.84 11.15 -32.46
C SER A 487 10.96 10.60 -33.88
N ASN A 488 10.55 11.41 -34.86
CA ASN A 488 10.79 11.12 -36.27
C ASN A 488 12.13 11.69 -36.75
N GLU A 489 12.66 12.66 -36.05
CA GLU A 489 13.93 13.31 -36.34
C GLU A 489 14.84 13.25 -35.11
N MET A 490 16.16 13.42 -35.30
CA MET A 490 17.13 13.43 -34.21
C MET A 490 16.78 14.57 -33.23
N PRO A 491 16.59 14.29 -31.93
CA PRO A 491 16.25 15.31 -30.94
C PRO A 491 17.40 16.29 -30.75
N PHE A 492 17.08 17.56 -30.48
CA PHE A 492 18.11 18.57 -30.25
C PHE A 492 18.11 19.03 -28.78
N PHE A 493 19.17 18.66 -28.05
CA PHE A 493 19.42 19.17 -26.71
C PHE A 493 20.49 20.26 -26.75
N ASN A 494 20.28 21.37 -26.04
CA ASN A 494 21.23 22.49 -26.00
C ASN A 494 22.51 22.25 -25.16
N ASP A 495 22.78 21.02 -24.82
CA ASP A 495 23.91 20.60 -24.01
C ASP A 495 24.75 19.56 -24.78
N THR A 496 25.98 19.92 -25.11
CA THR A 496 26.92 19.03 -25.79
C THR A 496 27.84 18.28 -24.83
N SER A 497 27.50 18.30 -23.52
CA SER A 497 28.33 17.63 -22.52
C SER A 497 28.17 16.11 -22.55
N GLN A 498 29.21 15.42 -22.12
CA GLN A 498 29.14 13.96 -21.90
C GLN A 498 28.04 13.58 -20.89
N GLY A 499 27.60 14.54 -20.07
CA GLY A 499 26.53 14.37 -19.09
C GLY A 499 25.17 14.03 -19.72
N ILE A 500 24.86 14.61 -20.87
CA ILE A 500 23.63 14.29 -21.62
C ILE A 500 23.84 13.01 -22.46
N ILE A 501 24.94 12.95 -23.21
CA ILE A 501 25.23 11.88 -24.16
C ILE A 501 25.17 10.50 -23.49
N ARG A 502 25.81 10.32 -22.35
CA ARG A 502 25.82 9.05 -21.62
C ARG A 502 24.43 8.62 -21.13
N ARG A 503 23.48 9.55 -21.07
CA ARG A 503 22.10 9.28 -20.61
C ARG A 503 21.14 8.89 -21.72
N LEU A 504 21.53 9.07 -22.99
CA LEU A 504 20.70 8.71 -24.12
C LEU A 504 20.92 7.26 -24.52
N GLN A 505 19.84 6.57 -24.78
CA GLN A 505 19.81 5.22 -25.37
C GLN A 505 18.91 5.29 -26.60
N PHE A 506 19.49 5.23 -27.80
CA PHE A 506 18.72 5.19 -29.01
C PHE A 506 18.24 3.78 -29.33
N ILE A 507 17.00 3.64 -29.76
CA ILE A 507 16.44 2.41 -30.31
C ILE A 507 15.92 2.75 -31.70
N ASP A 508 16.46 2.03 -32.70
CA ASP A 508 16.09 2.22 -34.08
C ASP A 508 14.77 1.53 -34.41
N PHE A 509 13.81 2.31 -34.93
CA PHE A 509 12.48 1.85 -35.34
C PHE A 509 12.37 1.88 -36.86
N ASP A 510 12.93 0.88 -37.53
CA ASP A 510 12.97 0.78 -38.99
C ASP A 510 11.82 -0.04 -39.60
N ALA A 511 10.92 -0.57 -38.76
CA ALA A 511 9.75 -1.31 -39.19
C ALA A 511 8.83 -0.45 -40.05
N LYS A 512 8.21 -1.05 -41.09
CA LYS A 512 7.27 -0.36 -42.02
C LYS A 512 5.93 -1.09 -42.05
N VAL A 513 4.87 -0.38 -41.72
CA VAL A 513 3.51 -0.90 -41.79
C VAL A 513 3.07 -0.94 -43.22
N SER A 514 2.82 -2.12 -43.80
CA SER A 514 2.31 -2.31 -45.15
C SER A 514 0.81 -2.09 -45.25
N LYS A 515 0.03 -2.49 -44.21
CA LYS A 515 -1.41 -2.31 -44.10
C LYS A 515 -1.76 -1.79 -42.71
N PRO A 516 -2.23 -0.54 -42.58
CA PRO A 516 -2.66 -0.02 -41.30
C PRO A 516 -3.85 -0.83 -40.72
N ASN A 517 -3.73 -1.25 -39.45
CA ASN A 517 -4.82 -1.84 -38.68
C ASN A 517 -5.26 -0.82 -37.63
N ILE A 518 -6.43 -0.23 -37.80
CA ILE A 518 -6.99 0.80 -36.90
C ILE A 518 -7.36 0.21 -35.53
N ASN A 519 -7.61 -1.11 -35.44
CA ASN A 519 -8.00 -1.80 -34.21
C ASN A 519 -6.80 -2.43 -33.50
N LEU A 520 -5.58 -2.30 -34.04
CA LEU A 520 -4.40 -3.00 -33.52
C LEU A 520 -4.20 -2.78 -32.00
N LEU A 521 -4.32 -1.54 -31.52
CA LEU A 521 -4.15 -1.24 -30.11
C LEU A 521 -5.18 -1.98 -29.23
N TYR A 522 -6.45 -2.00 -29.64
CA TYR A 522 -7.49 -2.73 -28.91
C TYR A 522 -7.23 -4.24 -28.92
N GLU A 523 -6.83 -4.78 -30.05
CA GLU A 523 -6.49 -6.20 -30.17
C GLU A 523 -5.30 -6.62 -29.30
N LEU A 524 -4.33 -5.70 -29.08
CA LEU A 524 -3.19 -5.92 -28.19
C LEU A 524 -3.59 -5.79 -26.72
N ILE A 525 -4.49 -4.88 -26.39
CA ILE A 525 -5.02 -4.69 -25.03
C ILE A 525 -5.89 -5.90 -24.62
N ASP A 526 -6.69 -6.43 -25.53
CA ASP A 526 -7.54 -7.60 -25.30
C ASP A 526 -6.74 -8.92 -25.16
N ASP A 527 -5.45 -8.93 -25.54
CA ASP A 527 -4.55 -10.06 -25.35
C ASP A 527 -3.89 -10.02 -23.98
N GLU A 528 -4.69 -10.26 -22.91
CA GLU A 528 -4.22 -10.22 -21.51
C GLU A 528 -3.04 -11.19 -21.25
N GLU A 529 -3.06 -12.40 -21.86
CA GLU A 529 -1.96 -13.35 -21.79
C GLU A 529 -0.69 -12.73 -22.40
N GLY A 530 -0.82 -12.02 -23.53
CA GLY A 530 0.26 -11.31 -24.17
C GLY A 530 0.81 -10.14 -23.35
N LEU A 531 -0.05 -9.43 -22.61
CA LEU A 531 0.40 -8.37 -21.71
C LEU A 531 1.17 -8.95 -20.51
N SER A 532 0.71 -10.07 -19.94
CA SER A 532 1.44 -10.82 -18.92
C SER A 532 2.80 -11.29 -19.41
N TRP A 533 2.86 -11.82 -20.65
CA TRP A 533 4.10 -12.22 -21.31
C TRP A 533 5.05 -11.03 -21.49
N LEU A 534 4.56 -9.90 -21.99
CA LEU A 534 5.37 -8.70 -22.24
C LEU A 534 5.98 -8.17 -20.94
N ILE A 535 5.20 -8.05 -19.88
CA ILE A 535 5.65 -7.63 -18.55
C ILE A 535 6.71 -8.60 -18.03
N THR A 536 6.43 -9.91 -18.07
CA THR A 536 7.33 -10.94 -17.57
C THR A 536 8.67 -10.94 -18.32
N LYS A 537 8.65 -10.92 -19.66
CA LYS A 537 9.87 -10.84 -20.48
C LYS A 537 10.66 -9.56 -20.23
N SER A 538 9.96 -8.44 -20.03
CA SER A 538 10.59 -7.14 -19.74
C SER A 538 11.27 -7.13 -18.37
N LEU A 539 10.67 -7.73 -17.36
CA LEU A 539 11.28 -7.85 -16.03
C LEU A 539 12.46 -8.80 -16.01
N ILE A 540 12.38 -9.91 -16.75
CA ILE A 540 13.51 -10.83 -16.93
C ILE A 540 14.68 -10.10 -17.61
N ALA A 541 14.43 -9.41 -18.74
CA ALA A 541 15.45 -8.66 -19.46
C ALA A 541 16.08 -7.54 -18.60
N TRP A 542 15.26 -6.82 -17.81
CA TRP A 542 15.77 -5.83 -16.88
C TRP A 542 16.69 -6.44 -15.82
N ARG A 543 16.33 -7.60 -15.25
CA ARG A 543 17.15 -8.31 -14.25
C ARG A 543 18.47 -8.80 -14.86
N GLU A 544 18.44 -9.38 -16.04
CA GLU A 544 19.64 -9.77 -16.77
C GLU A 544 20.56 -8.57 -17.06
N ALA A 545 19.98 -7.42 -17.43
CA ALA A 545 20.75 -6.18 -17.60
C ALA A 545 21.34 -5.69 -16.28
N TYR A 546 20.61 -5.83 -15.17
CA TYR A 546 21.08 -5.49 -13.82
C TYR A 546 22.26 -6.38 -13.42
N GLU A 547 22.17 -7.68 -13.59
CA GLU A 547 23.25 -8.63 -13.31
C GLU A 547 24.49 -8.37 -14.19
N ARG A 548 24.28 -7.99 -15.46
CA ARG A 548 25.32 -7.60 -16.41
C ARG A 548 25.91 -6.22 -16.13
N GLY A 549 25.25 -5.41 -15.32
CA GLY A 549 25.64 -4.04 -14.94
C GLY A 549 25.42 -2.98 -16.03
N LYS A 550 24.79 -3.32 -17.15
CA LYS A 550 24.53 -2.41 -18.27
C LYS A 550 23.37 -2.88 -19.15
N LEU A 551 22.71 -1.95 -19.82
CA LEU A 551 21.74 -2.24 -20.87
C LEU A 551 22.42 -2.73 -22.15
N THR A 552 21.65 -3.43 -22.97
CA THR A 552 22.08 -3.89 -24.29
C THR A 552 22.18 -2.72 -25.26
N GLU A 553 23.31 -2.61 -25.95
CA GLU A 553 23.55 -1.64 -27.02
C GLU A 553 23.67 -2.35 -28.35
N SER A 554 22.81 -2.02 -29.32
CA SER A 554 22.94 -2.49 -30.69
C SER A 554 23.95 -1.64 -31.45
N TYR A 555 24.46 -2.19 -32.56
CA TYR A 555 25.30 -1.43 -33.47
C TYR A 555 24.60 -0.18 -33.99
N GLU A 556 23.34 -0.31 -34.38
CA GLU A 556 22.48 0.79 -34.83
C GLU A 556 22.35 1.89 -33.77
N SER A 557 22.17 1.50 -32.49
CA SER A 557 22.12 2.44 -31.35
C SER A 557 23.42 3.24 -31.21
N GLN A 558 24.57 2.58 -31.41
CA GLN A 558 25.89 3.24 -31.34
C GLN A 558 26.08 4.21 -32.50
N VAL A 559 25.70 3.83 -33.73
CA VAL A 559 25.76 4.69 -34.91
C VAL A 559 24.87 5.92 -34.72
N LEU A 560 23.63 5.72 -34.23
CA LEU A 560 22.70 6.82 -33.97
C LEU A 560 23.25 7.78 -32.90
N LEU A 561 23.82 7.25 -31.82
CA LEU A 561 24.45 8.05 -30.78
C LEU A 561 25.66 8.84 -31.31
N MET A 562 26.46 8.23 -32.14
CA MET A 562 27.62 8.87 -32.78
C MET A 562 27.15 10.00 -33.71
N ARG A 563 26.20 9.72 -34.59
CA ARG A 563 25.59 10.73 -35.46
C ARG A 563 25.04 11.90 -34.65
N TYR A 564 24.32 11.61 -33.56
CA TYR A 564 23.83 12.65 -32.65
C TYR A 564 24.99 13.52 -32.11
N GLN A 565 26.09 12.91 -31.67
CA GLN A 565 27.25 13.64 -31.15
C GLN A 565 27.86 14.58 -32.20
N LEU A 566 27.96 14.14 -33.45
CA LEU A 566 28.46 14.97 -34.55
C LEU A 566 27.50 16.12 -34.89
N ASP A 567 26.20 15.84 -34.94
CA ASP A 567 25.18 16.86 -35.27
C ASP A 567 25.15 18.00 -34.23
N ILE A 568 25.32 17.69 -32.93
CA ILE A 568 25.32 18.73 -31.87
C ILE A 568 26.69 19.39 -31.66
N ASN A 569 27.76 18.78 -32.13
CA ASN A 569 29.14 19.25 -31.90
C ASN A 569 29.87 19.46 -33.23
N SER A 570 29.56 20.59 -33.90
CA SER A 570 30.27 20.99 -35.14
C SER A 570 31.77 21.13 -34.99
N CYS A 571 32.30 21.34 -33.77
CA CYS A 571 33.74 21.37 -33.54
C CYS A 571 34.35 19.96 -33.61
N LEU A 572 33.64 18.93 -33.11
CA LEU A 572 34.09 17.56 -33.21
C LEU A 572 34.10 17.10 -34.67
N GLU A 573 33.00 17.35 -35.40
CA GLU A 573 32.92 17.03 -36.80
C GLU A 573 34.02 17.71 -37.64
N PHE A 574 34.25 19.01 -37.37
CA PHE A 574 35.37 19.75 -37.98
C PHE A 574 36.76 19.16 -37.66
N ILE A 575 36.96 18.72 -36.42
CA ILE A 575 38.22 18.04 -36.03
C ILE A 575 38.41 16.75 -36.82
N LEU A 576 37.37 15.92 -36.90
CA LEU A 576 37.43 14.65 -37.66
C LEU A 576 37.72 14.88 -39.13
N ASP A 577 37.04 15.86 -39.76
CA ASP A 577 37.19 16.15 -41.19
C ASP A 577 38.51 16.87 -41.54
N THR A 578 39.15 17.58 -40.60
CA THR A 578 40.24 18.50 -40.93
C THR A 578 41.59 18.12 -40.31
N TYR A 579 41.58 17.50 -39.13
CA TYR A 579 42.75 17.29 -38.31
C TYR A 579 42.99 15.83 -37.89
N LEU A 580 42.13 14.92 -38.30
CA LEU A 580 42.28 13.49 -38.01
C LEU A 580 42.37 12.74 -39.32
N ASP A 581 43.40 11.88 -39.44
CA ASP A 581 43.57 11.01 -40.59
C ASP A 581 42.47 9.92 -40.59
N ASP A 582 41.96 9.57 -41.79
CA ASP A 582 40.87 8.58 -41.96
C ASP A 582 41.20 7.19 -41.37
N GLN A 583 42.47 6.81 -41.28
CA GLN A 583 42.89 5.54 -40.63
C GLN A 583 42.48 5.47 -39.12
N TYR A 584 42.24 6.60 -38.48
CA TYR A 584 41.81 6.71 -37.06
C TYR A 584 40.30 6.95 -36.93
N ILE A 585 39.56 6.89 -38.05
CA ILE A 585 38.12 6.98 -38.12
C ILE A 585 37.56 5.67 -38.64
N THR A 586 36.71 5.01 -37.85
CA THR A 586 35.99 3.83 -38.31
C THR A 586 34.64 4.27 -38.86
N ARG A 587 34.36 3.80 -40.11
CA ARG A 587 33.08 4.05 -40.79
C ARG A 587 32.39 2.71 -41.10
N ASP A 588 31.04 2.78 -41.19
CA ASP A 588 30.25 1.63 -41.65
C ASP A 588 30.14 1.61 -43.17
N GLU A 589 29.40 0.60 -43.71
CA GLU A 589 29.13 0.43 -45.13
C GLU A 589 28.37 1.62 -45.77
N ASN A 590 27.71 2.42 -44.94
CA ASN A 590 26.95 3.63 -45.31
C ASN A 590 27.74 4.92 -45.06
N GLU A 591 29.06 4.85 -44.88
CA GLU A 591 29.97 5.96 -44.60
C GLU A 591 29.71 6.69 -43.24
N ASN A 592 28.85 6.15 -42.34
CA ASN A 592 28.64 6.73 -41.01
C ASN A 592 29.85 6.50 -40.12
N VAL A 593 30.28 7.54 -39.39
CA VAL A 593 31.32 7.40 -38.39
C VAL A 593 30.79 6.56 -37.21
N THR A 594 31.53 5.51 -36.86
CA THR A 594 31.18 4.58 -35.77
C THR A 594 32.15 4.65 -34.60
N ALA A 595 33.40 5.00 -34.87
CA ALA A 595 34.42 5.25 -33.85
C ALA A 595 35.50 6.21 -34.36
N TYR A 596 36.24 6.83 -33.45
CA TYR A 596 37.39 7.69 -33.76
C TYR A 596 38.40 7.72 -32.60
N ASP A 597 39.67 8.00 -32.91
CA ASP A 597 40.71 8.19 -31.92
C ASP A 597 41.34 9.56 -32.01
N LEU A 598 40.88 10.47 -31.13
CA LEU A 598 41.39 11.87 -31.07
C LEU A 598 42.84 11.98 -30.57
N SER A 599 43.47 10.93 -30.11
CA SER A 599 44.87 10.94 -29.70
C SER A 599 45.82 11.27 -30.87
N HIS A 600 45.36 11.08 -32.11
CA HIS A 600 46.11 11.30 -33.35
C HIS A 600 45.75 12.60 -34.05
N VAL A 601 44.95 13.49 -33.45
CA VAL A 601 44.67 14.83 -34.01
C VAL A 601 45.91 15.65 -34.10
N GLU A 602 46.14 16.32 -35.22
CA GLU A 602 47.35 17.15 -35.49
C GLU A 602 47.01 18.67 -35.49
N VAL A 603 47.02 19.27 -34.32
CA VAL A 603 46.86 20.73 -34.16
C VAL A 603 48.04 21.41 -33.41
N ASP A 604 49.11 20.66 -33.19
CA ASP A 604 50.29 21.15 -32.46
C ASP A 604 50.93 22.35 -33.17
N GLY A 605 51.24 23.39 -32.39
CA GLY A 605 51.85 24.62 -32.90
C GLY A 605 50.91 25.54 -33.69
N LEU A 606 49.65 25.15 -33.99
CA LEU A 606 48.69 26.01 -34.66
C LEU A 606 48.19 27.10 -33.74
N THR A 607 47.98 28.30 -34.29
CA THR A 607 47.34 29.37 -33.52
C THR A 607 45.83 29.23 -33.51
N PHE A 608 45.21 29.71 -32.42
CA PHE A 608 43.75 29.73 -32.33
C PHE A 608 43.10 30.45 -33.54
N LYS A 609 43.75 31.53 -34.04
CA LYS A 609 43.25 32.29 -35.19
C LYS A 609 43.24 31.47 -36.47
N GLU A 610 44.27 30.68 -36.71
CA GLU A 610 44.37 29.78 -37.87
C GLU A 610 43.32 28.69 -37.81
N VAL A 611 43.15 28.06 -36.63
CA VAL A 611 42.15 27.01 -36.43
C VAL A 611 40.74 27.57 -36.61
N TYR A 612 40.44 28.75 -36.05
CA TYR A 612 39.12 29.37 -36.19
C TYR A 612 38.81 29.80 -37.63
N ALA A 613 39.79 30.29 -38.36
CA ALA A 613 39.64 30.66 -39.76
C ALA A 613 39.32 29.43 -40.61
N LYS A 614 40.04 28.33 -40.40
CA LYS A 614 39.71 27.03 -41.08
C LYS A 614 38.32 26.54 -40.72
N TYR A 615 37.94 26.60 -39.43
CA TYR A 615 36.59 26.22 -38.98
C TYR A 615 35.50 27.02 -39.68
N SER A 616 35.71 28.34 -39.81
CA SER A 616 34.73 29.22 -40.46
C SER A 616 34.56 28.90 -41.94
N LEU A 617 35.66 28.58 -42.66
CA LEU A 617 35.60 28.13 -44.05
C LEU A 617 34.93 26.77 -44.14
N TRP A 618 35.28 25.81 -43.30
CA TRP A 618 34.66 24.48 -43.26
C TRP A 618 33.14 24.58 -43.00
N CYS A 619 32.70 25.50 -42.13
CA CYS A 619 31.28 25.72 -41.87
C CYS A 619 30.57 26.21 -43.14
N ILE A 620 31.20 27.11 -43.94
CA ILE A 620 30.63 27.60 -45.21
C ILE A 620 30.48 26.44 -46.20
N ASP A 621 31.54 25.63 -46.33
CA ASP A 621 31.53 24.45 -47.25
C ASP A 621 30.45 23.42 -46.85
N LYS A 622 30.23 23.22 -45.57
CA LYS A 622 29.22 22.32 -45.06
C LYS A 622 27.81 22.96 -44.92
N ASN A 623 27.65 24.20 -45.31
CA ASN A 623 26.41 24.98 -45.17
C ASN A 623 25.88 25.03 -43.72
N LYS A 624 26.82 25.15 -42.74
CA LYS A 624 26.54 25.26 -41.28
C LYS A 624 26.82 26.67 -40.81
N PRO A 625 26.03 27.23 -39.87
CA PRO A 625 26.34 28.54 -39.26
C PRO A 625 27.58 28.39 -38.36
N PRO A 626 28.64 29.22 -38.53
CA PRO A 626 29.79 29.17 -37.68
C PRO A 626 29.47 29.70 -36.28
N LYS A 627 30.01 29.02 -35.25
CA LYS A 627 29.95 29.51 -33.86
C LYS A 627 30.81 30.78 -33.74
N ASN A 628 30.40 31.68 -32.85
CA ASN A 628 31.29 32.80 -32.51
C ASN A 628 32.59 32.31 -31.87
N THR A 629 33.63 33.14 -31.90
CA THR A 629 34.99 32.79 -31.44
C THR A 629 35.05 32.28 -30.01
N ASN A 630 34.24 32.81 -29.09
CA ASN A 630 34.22 32.37 -27.69
C ASN A 630 33.60 31.01 -27.52
N ASN A 631 32.48 30.75 -28.17
CA ASN A 631 31.80 29.47 -28.11
C ASN A 631 32.59 28.41 -28.83
N PHE A 632 33.19 28.71 -29.96
CA PHE A 632 34.12 27.81 -30.66
C PHE A 632 35.30 27.45 -29.76
N ALA A 633 36.01 28.44 -29.19
CA ALA A 633 37.15 28.21 -28.32
C ALA A 633 36.79 27.29 -27.14
N LYS A 634 35.65 27.57 -26.49
CA LYS A 634 35.19 26.77 -25.35
C LYS A 634 34.92 25.31 -25.75
N GLN A 635 34.25 25.08 -26.87
CA GLN A 635 33.89 23.77 -27.32
C GLN A 635 35.06 23.00 -27.91
N PHE A 636 35.87 23.62 -28.77
CA PHE A 636 37.05 23.01 -29.40
C PHE A 636 38.09 22.62 -28.35
N ASN A 637 38.42 23.53 -27.41
CA ASN A 637 39.36 23.25 -26.36
C ASN A 637 38.86 22.09 -25.47
N LYS A 638 37.58 22.09 -25.11
CA LYS A 638 36.99 21.00 -24.33
C LYS A 638 37.06 19.65 -25.05
N THR A 639 36.84 19.63 -26.35
CA THR A 639 36.92 18.38 -27.15
C THR A 639 38.36 17.81 -27.14
N LEU A 640 39.36 18.66 -27.15
CA LEU A 640 40.78 18.25 -27.17
C LEU A 640 41.48 18.34 -25.82
N GLU A 641 40.80 18.70 -24.73
CA GLU A 641 41.40 18.94 -23.40
C GLU A 641 42.26 17.80 -22.87
N LYS A 642 41.98 16.58 -23.26
CA LYS A 642 42.76 15.39 -22.88
C LYS A 642 44.15 15.36 -23.52
N TYR A 643 44.28 15.87 -24.74
CA TYR A 643 45.44 15.73 -25.58
C TYR A 643 46.19 17.03 -25.78
N TYR A 644 45.55 18.16 -25.71
CA TYR A 644 46.09 19.51 -25.99
C TYR A 644 45.76 20.50 -24.89
N GLU A 645 46.69 21.45 -24.72
CA GLU A 645 46.53 22.64 -23.91
C GLU A 645 46.79 23.93 -24.71
N VAL A 646 46.24 25.06 -24.27
CA VAL A 646 46.39 26.35 -24.94
C VAL A 646 47.46 27.15 -24.22
N HIS A 647 48.56 27.36 -24.90
CA HIS A 647 49.65 28.17 -24.40
C HIS A 647 49.61 29.61 -24.99
N CYS A 648 49.89 30.63 -24.15
CA CYS A 648 50.12 31.98 -24.61
C CYS A 648 51.61 32.14 -24.93
N THR A 649 51.92 32.39 -26.17
CA THR A 649 53.30 32.67 -26.64
C THR A 649 53.36 34.03 -27.32
N THR A 650 54.54 34.60 -27.42
CA THR A 650 54.75 35.88 -28.10
C THR A 650 55.32 35.60 -29.47
N LYS A 651 54.60 35.95 -30.55
CA LYS A 651 55.12 35.98 -31.92
C LYS A 651 55.47 37.39 -32.35
N TYR A 652 56.53 37.56 -33.16
CA TYR A 652 56.87 38.83 -33.78
C TYR A 652 56.24 38.93 -35.15
N GLU A 653 55.29 39.86 -35.31
CA GLU A 653 54.62 40.12 -36.60
C GLU A 653 54.72 41.60 -36.89
N ASN A 654 55.16 41.99 -38.11
CA ASN A 654 55.27 43.39 -38.57
C ASN A 654 56.05 44.36 -37.64
N GLY A 655 57.14 43.86 -37.02
CA GLY A 655 57.98 44.71 -36.14
C GLY A 655 57.46 44.90 -34.72
N GLY A 656 56.35 44.25 -34.31
CA GLY A 656 55.77 44.33 -32.96
C GLY A 656 55.62 42.97 -32.28
N ARG A 657 55.68 42.98 -30.94
CA ARG A 657 55.38 41.80 -30.11
C ARG A 657 53.86 41.58 -30.00
N LYS A 658 53.36 40.40 -30.38
CA LYS A 658 51.95 40.08 -30.27
C LYS A 658 51.79 38.79 -29.46
N ASN A 659 50.99 38.79 -28.40
CA ASN A 659 50.62 37.57 -27.68
C ASN A 659 49.65 36.74 -28.50
N VAL A 660 50.01 35.47 -28.76
CA VAL A 660 49.24 34.55 -29.58
C VAL A 660 48.99 33.29 -28.75
N ARG A 661 47.76 32.78 -28.84
CA ARG A 661 47.41 31.49 -28.24
C ARG A 661 47.69 30.37 -29.26
N ILE A 662 48.47 29.41 -28.86
CA ILE A 662 48.83 28.23 -29.68
C ILE A 662 48.36 26.95 -28.97
N TYR A 663 48.02 25.93 -29.75
CA TYR A 663 47.77 24.59 -29.23
C TYR A 663 49.11 23.89 -29.06
N LYS A 664 49.30 23.23 -27.92
CA LYS A 664 50.47 22.46 -27.61
C LYS A 664 50.06 21.08 -27.11
N ARG A 665 50.65 20.04 -27.67
CA ARG A 665 50.38 18.68 -27.23
C ARG A 665 50.87 18.47 -25.80
N LYS A 666 50.09 17.79 -24.97
CA LYS A 666 50.42 17.49 -23.56
C LYS A 666 51.45 16.38 -23.47
#